data_e8dc02f098f7c995308faa87d4318585
#
_entry.id   e8dc02f098f7c995308faa87d4318585
#
_cell.length_a   1.000
_cell.length_b   1.000
_cell.length_c   1.000
_cell.angle_alpha   90.00
_cell.angle_beta   90.00
_cell.angle_gamma   90.00
#
_symmetry.space_group_name_H-M   'P 1'
#
loop_
_entity.id
_entity.type
_entity.pdbx_description
1 polymer ?
#
loop_
_entity_poly.entity_id
_entity_poly.type
_entity_poly.pdbx_seq_one_letter_code
_entity_poly.pdbx_strand_id
1 'polypeptide(L)'
;MTHPLRLLVLLMLALAAMGATNYAQAKKAPAVALYYQHNAPLEDLKVFDIVVVEPDHGYDPLALRAKGTELYAYTSVAEVQPTRAYFKNIPAQWQMARNGHWNSVVVDQTPAQWPAFFADQVVAPLWQRGYRGFFLDTMDSYRLASRFDEAAQQDGLVRVIETLHERFPGIQLIMNRGFEIAPRLKGKIHMVAAESLYRGWNAGASRYEEVPLADRQWLIAQLKTIQDRDGIPALAIDYVAPHDRALARETAKRIEADGFIPWVTDSRLSTVGVGTLELVPRRILVVYNSSESPALNYSNPHRYAQMPLNHMGYVVDYADILSPLPAGIHRDRYAGVVTYFSGFIPKNRMRELNQWLQARKTEGMPIAIMGDFGLQPDKSWATTFGLQANDLNITAPLRLKGKHAAMEFEIALPPIKRDDSPVLLVGPQAAQAEPLVEFVDKNGRSYVGGALMPWGGFILDPYVLTELPGTEQTRWVVNPFTFLQKALQLPPLPVPDTTTENGLRLLLAHIDGDGFPSKAEMAGSPLASQVLLQEIFEKYRIPQTMSIIEAETAPHGLYPDQSQQMEDIARKMFKLPHIEAASHTFSHPFLWDSSVKHGLFAENSQAQQYLDIPGYKMDFKRETAGSVDYIRQKLVPAGKPVEVFQWSGDTAPNEAALKASYEAGLVNINGGDTSISKAQPTLTAIGALGITKGNYLQVYAPITNENIYTNLWQGPYYGFERVLETFEMTDKPRRIKPVGIYYHTYSASKAAGLKALKKVYDWALSQPLHPVRTSEFIRKVQDFHTYAIAREGDGWRVRGAGQLRTLRMPYSVNDITPTLAQGVGVAGVSEGAEGSYLHLTSDRAWIARPGGSAAADTANAPTVWLHTANARVTQWQRTQQGQRTDFTLQGHVPLQFSVAGMAPACKLSANGQPVVAAKPSSNLRTDVRTYKLADASAQIQVICAGR
;
A
#
# COMPACT_ATOMS: atom_id res chain seq x y z
N MET A 1 -48.68 6.51 -24.25
CA MET A 1 -47.29 6.69 -23.81
C MET A 1 -46.95 5.77 -22.61
N THR A 2 -47.00 4.44 -22.77
CA THR A 2 -46.83 3.46 -21.66
C THR A 2 -46.04 2.19 -22.01
N HIS A 3 -45.36 2.13 -23.17
CA HIS A 3 -44.64 0.91 -23.56
C HIS A 3 -43.11 0.95 -23.46
N PRO A 4 -42.37 2.10 -23.55
CA PRO A 4 -40.92 2.06 -23.49
C PRO A 4 -40.35 1.91 -22.06
N LEU A 5 -41.07 2.35 -21.02
CA LEU A 5 -40.59 2.28 -19.63
C LEU A 5 -40.64 0.84 -19.05
N ARG A 6 -41.62 0.02 -19.46
CA ARG A 6 -41.70 -1.39 -19.06
C ARG A 6 -40.62 -2.26 -19.71
N LEU A 7 -40.21 -1.94 -20.94
CA LEU A 7 -39.13 -2.67 -21.61
C LEU A 7 -37.76 -2.35 -20.97
N LEU A 8 -37.55 -1.11 -20.53
CA LEU A 8 -36.28 -0.71 -19.83
C LEU A 8 -36.14 -1.34 -18.46
N VAL A 9 -37.24 -1.45 -17.70
CA VAL A 9 -37.25 -2.10 -16.38
C VAL A 9 -37.07 -3.63 -16.52
N LEU A 10 -37.67 -4.26 -17.53
CA LEU A 10 -37.46 -5.68 -17.81
C LEU A 10 -36.03 -5.98 -18.33
N LEU A 11 -35.43 -5.06 -19.09
CA LEU A 11 -34.03 -5.17 -19.50
C LEU A 11 -33.05 -5.00 -18.32
N MET A 12 -33.33 -4.08 -17.39
CA MET A 12 -32.52 -3.91 -16.17
C MET A 12 -32.69 -5.08 -15.18
N LEU A 13 -33.89 -5.66 -15.09
CA LEU A 13 -34.14 -6.87 -14.29
C LEU A 13 -33.52 -8.11 -14.92
N ALA A 14 -33.51 -8.22 -16.26
CA ALA A 14 -32.81 -9.29 -16.99
C ALA A 14 -31.28 -9.16 -16.89
N LEU A 15 -30.71 -7.95 -16.92
CA LEU A 15 -29.28 -7.68 -16.70
C LEU A 15 -28.88 -7.92 -15.23
N ALA A 16 -29.74 -7.62 -14.25
CA ALA A 16 -29.51 -7.95 -12.85
C ALA A 16 -29.64 -9.47 -12.58
N ALA A 17 -30.52 -10.18 -13.30
CA ALA A 17 -30.65 -11.63 -13.19
C ALA A 17 -29.51 -12.38 -13.93
N MET A 18 -28.93 -11.84 -15.00
CA MET A 18 -27.77 -12.44 -15.67
C MET A 18 -26.44 -12.22 -14.93
N GLY A 19 -26.39 -11.26 -14.00
CA GLY A 19 -25.24 -11.05 -13.10
C GLY A 19 -25.20 -11.99 -11.90
N ALA A 20 -26.28 -12.76 -11.63
CA ALA A 20 -26.41 -13.58 -10.43
C ALA A 20 -26.23 -15.09 -10.66
N THR A 21 -25.93 -15.55 -11.87
CA THR A 21 -25.72 -16.97 -12.15
C THR A 21 -24.31 -17.21 -12.65
N ASN A 22 -23.40 -17.49 -11.74
CA ASN A 22 -22.31 -18.46 -11.87
C ASN A 22 -21.31 -18.35 -10.71
N TYR A 23 -21.65 -18.81 -9.53
CA TYR A 23 -20.72 -19.33 -8.54
C TYR A 23 -21.47 -20.30 -7.61
N ALA A 24 -21.76 -21.49 -8.11
CA ALA A 24 -21.99 -22.65 -7.24
C ALA A 24 -20.64 -23.33 -6.92
N GLN A 25 -19.67 -22.56 -6.46
CA GLN A 25 -18.64 -23.06 -5.56
C GLN A 25 -19.31 -23.15 -4.18
N ALA A 26 -19.11 -24.26 -3.47
CA ALA A 26 -19.57 -24.41 -2.09
C ALA A 26 -19.20 -23.10 -1.36
N LYS A 27 -20.21 -22.43 -0.79
CA LYS A 27 -20.05 -21.06 -0.24
C LYS A 27 -18.98 -21.13 0.84
N LYS A 28 -17.76 -20.72 0.50
CA LYS A 28 -16.62 -20.74 1.42
C LYS A 28 -17.00 -19.90 2.64
N ALA A 29 -16.71 -20.43 3.85
CA ALA A 29 -16.96 -19.69 5.07
C ALA A 29 -16.27 -18.31 5.02
N PRO A 30 -16.90 -17.24 5.51
CA PRO A 30 -16.31 -15.90 5.48
C PRO A 30 -15.05 -15.83 6.35
N ALA A 31 -14.08 -15.06 5.91
CA ALA A 31 -12.92 -14.74 6.71
C ALA A 31 -13.28 -13.65 7.73
N VAL A 32 -13.15 -13.96 9.02
CA VAL A 32 -13.54 -13.08 10.13
C VAL A 32 -12.30 -12.59 10.88
N ALA A 33 -12.28 -11.31 11.26
CA ALA A 33 -11.29 -10.71 12.14
C ALA A 33 -11.99 -9.95 13.27
N LEU A 34 -11.38 -9.94 14.46
CA LEU A 34 -11.81 -9.13 15.59
C LEU A 34 -10.66 -8.21 16.02
N TYR A 35 -10.94 -6.92 16.19
CA TYR A 35 -9.95 -5.92 16.61
C TYR A 35 -10.63 -4.83 17.45
N TYR A 36 -10.28 -4.72 18.75
CA TYR A 36 -11.02 -3.87 19.69
C TYR A 36 -10.27 -2.62 20.16
N GLN A 37 -9.03 -2.40 19.69
CA GLN A 37 -8.26 -1.21 20.07
C GLN A 37 -8.57 -0.01 19.19
N HIS A 38 -8.22 1.18 19.70
CA HIS A 38 -8.21 2.41 18.91
C HIS A 38 -7.26 2.27 17.70
N ASN A 39 -7.53 3.00 16.63
CA ASN A 39 -6.72 3.02 15.41
C ASN A 39 -6.54 1.64 14.77
N ALA A 40 -7.66 0.89 14.66
CA ALA A 40 -7.67 -0.35 13.89
C ALA A 40 -7.07 -0.14 12.49
N PRO A 41 -6.17 -1.03 12.04
CA PRO A 41 -5.53 -0.92 10.74
C PRO A 41 -6.50 -1.30 9.61
N LEU A 42 -7.54 -0.49 9.39
CA LEU A 42 -8.64 -0.81 8.48
C LEU A 42 -8.17 -1.05 7.03
N GLU A 43 -7.08 -0.39 6.61
CA GLU A 43 -6.50 -0.62 5.28
C GLU A 43 -5.87 -2.01 5.15
N ASP A 44 -5.39 -2.61 6.23
CA ASP A 44 -4.91 -3.99 6.26
C ASP A 44 -6.08 -4.96 6.46
N LEU A 45 -7.01 -4.63 7.38
CA LEU A 45 -8.16 -5.47 7.72
C LEU A 45 -9.20 -5.60 6.59
N LYS A 46 -9.19 -4.72 5.59
CA LYS A 46 -10.08 -4.83 4.43
C LYS A 46 -9.92 -6.13 3.64
N VAL A 47 -8.86 -6.91 3.88
CA VAL A 47 -8.67 -8.22 3.24
C VAL A 47 -9.66 -9.28 3.77
N PHE A 48 -10.21 -9.09 4.97
CA PHE A 48 -11.21 -9.96 5.57
C PHE A 48 -12.63 -9.64 5.04
N ASP A 49 -13.55 -10.60 5.15
CA ASP A 49 -14.94 -10.42 4.73
C ASP A 49 -15.76 -9.72 5.81
N ILE A 50 -15.47 -10.05 7.09
CA ILE A 50 -16.10 -9.49 8.29
C ILE A 50 -15.00 -9.01 9.24
N VAL A 51 -15.17 -7.80 9.78
CA VAL A 51 -14.29 -7.26 10.83
C VAL A 51 -15.14 -6.75 11.99
N VAL A 52 -14.99 -7.34 13.16
CA VAL A 52 -15.67 -6.90 14.40
C VAL A 52 -14.80 -5.85 15.09
N VAL A 53 -15.37 -4.68 15.37
CA VAL A 53 -14.69 -3.56 16.02
C VAL A 53 -15.49 -2.99 17.18
N GLU A 54 -14.78 -2.31 18.10
CA GLU A 54 -15.41 -1.48 19.12
C GLU A 54 -16.01 -0.21 18.45
N PRO A 55 -17.34 -0.04 18.39
CA PRO A 55 -17.96 1.02 17.63
C PRO A 55 -17.74 2.44 18.19
N ASP A 56 -17.41 2.56 19.49
CA ASP A 56 -17.16 3.86 20.11
C ASP A 56 -15.86 4.53 19.64
N HIS A 57 -15.00 3.80 18.91
CA HIS A 57 -13.79 4.32 18.29
C HIS A 57 -14.04 5.13 16.99
N GLY A 58 -15.29 5.29 16.55
CA GLY A 58 -15.66 6.22 15.50
C GLY A 58 -15.40 5.77 14.06
N TYR A 59 -15.21 4.47 13.82
CA TYR A 59 -15.01 3.93 12.47
C TYR A 59 -16.22 4.15 11.55
N ASP A 60 -15.94 4.35 10.24
CA ASP A 60 -16.95 4.46 9.20
C ASP A 60 -17.20 3.09 8.52
N PRO A 61 -18.35 2.43 8.79
CA PRO A 61 -18.66 1.14 8.18
C PRO A 61 -18.94 1.23 6.68
N LEU A 62 -19.41 2.38 6.17
CA LEU A 62 -19.74 2.53 4.75
C LEU A 62 -18.47 2.55 3.88
N ALA A 63 -17.41 3.18 4.36
CA ALA A 63 -16.13 3.24 3.67
C ALA A 63 -15.52 1.83 3.45
N LEU A 64 -15.63 0.92 4.45
CA LEU A 64 -15.14 -0.44 4.32
C LEU A 64 -16.08 -1.33 3.50
N ARG A 65 -17.40 -1.15 3.64
CA ARG A 65 -18.39 -1.87 2.82
C ARG A 65 -18.18 -1.58 1.33
N ALA A 66 -17.88 -0.35 0.95
CA ALA A 66 -17.54 0.00 -0.43
C ALA A 66 -16.33 -0.80 -0.94
N LYS A 67 -15.41 -1.20 -0.03
CA LYS A 67 -14.25 -2.07 -0.31
C LYS A 67 -14.56 -3.57 -0.16
N GLY A 68 -15.83 -3.95 0.15
CA GLY A 68 -16.32 -5.33 0.26
C GLY A 68 -15.99 -6.03 1.56
N THR A 69 -15.82 -5.27 2.64
CA THR A 69 -15.64 -5.76 4.01
C THR A 69 -16.75 -5.18 4.88
N GLU A 70 -17.48 -6.03 5.57
CA GLU A 70 -18.52 -5.57 6.51
C GLU A 70 -17.91 -5.32 7.89
N LEU A 71 -18.08 -4.11 8.42
CA LEU A 71 -17.81 -3.83 9.82
C LEU A 71 -18.99 -4.27 10.68
N TYR A 72 -18.72 -5.13 11.68
CA TYR A 72 -19.65 -5.50 12.72
C TYR A 72 -19.34 -4.72 13.99
N ALA A 73 -20.38 -4.16 14.60
CA ALA A 73 -20.24 -3.47 15.87
C ALA A 73 -20.26 -4.49 17.03
N TYR A 74 -19.24 -4.44 17.88
CA TYR A 74 -19.28 -5.15 19.15
C TYR A 74 -20.37 -4.54 20.05
N THR A 75 -21.23 -5.38 20.62
CA THR A 75 -22.27 -4.99 21.55
C THR A 75 -22.45 -6.06 22.64
N SER A 76 -22.43 -5.63 23.88
CA SER A 76 -22.70 -6.52 25.02
C SER A 76 -24.18 -6.46 25.37
N VAL A 77 -24.84 -7.63 25.42
CA VAL A 77 -26.30 -7.74 25.60
C VAL A 77 -26.67 -7.86 27.09
N ALA A 78 -26.01 -8.77 27.80
CA ALA A 78 -26.33 -9.03 29.20
C ALA A 78 -25.40 -8.38 30.21
N GLU A 79 -24.38 -7.66 29.75
CA GLU A 79 -23.53 -6.83 30.61
C GLU A 79 -23.37 -5.43 30.05
N VAL A 80 -23.27 -4.41 30.90
CA VAL A 80 -23.02 -3.04 30.46
C VAL A 80 -21.95 -2.39 31.31
N GLN A 81 -20.92 -1.87 30.67
CA GLN A 81 -19.90 -1.08 31.38
C GLN A 81 -20.45 0.30 31.77
N PRO A 82 -20.16 0.82 32.98
CA PRO A 82 -20.61 2.15 33.42
C PRO A 82 -20.14 3.31 32.53
N THR A 83 -19.11 3.09 31.71
CA THR A 83 -18.57 4.08 30.74
C THR A 83 -19.44 4.24 29.49
N ARG A 84 -20.35 3.31 29.20
CA ARG A 84 -21.24 3.41 28.04
C ARG A 84 -22.23 4.56 28.21
N ALA A 85 -22.42 5.38 27.19
CA ALA A 85 -23.27 6.60 27.23
C ALA A 85 -24.71 6.31 27.68
N TYR A 86 -25.24 5.12 27.33
CA TYR A 86 -26.61 4.71 27.67
C TYR A 86 -26.74 4.08 29.07
N PHE A 87 -25.63 3.80 29.79
CA PHE A 87 -25.68 3.13 31.10
C PHE A 87 -26.57 3.85 32.10
N LYS A 88 -26.51 5.18 32.13
CA LYS A 88 -27.32 6.02 33.03
C LYS A 88 -28.84 5.88 32.82
N ASN A 89 -29.26 5.39 31.67
CA ASN A 89 -30.65 5.20 31.31
C ASN A 89 -31.16 3.79 31.70
N ILE A 90 -30.29 2.89 32.23
CA ILE A 90 -30.68 1.54 32.67
C ILE A 90 -31.29 1.63 34.08
N PRO A 91 -32.56 1.26 34.30
CA PRO A 91 -33.19 1.26 35.61
C PRO A 91 -32.43 0.40 36.59
N ALA A 92 -32.29 0.88 37.85
CA ALA A 92 -31.56 0.16 38.90
C ALA A 92 -32.12 -1.26 39.15
N GLN A 93 -33.42 -1.45 39.02
CA GLN A 93 -34.09 -2.74 39.19
C GLN A 93 -33.76 -3.78 38.10
N TRP A 94 -33.15 -3.36 36.98
CA TRP A 94 -32.68 -4.27 35.93
C TRP A 94 -31.23 -4.71 36.16
N GLN A 95 -30.56 -4.21 37.20
CA GLN A 95 -29.16 -4.53 37.51
C GLN A 95 -29.12 -5.71 38.48
N MET A 96 -28.63 -6.87 38.04
CA MET A 96 -28.65 -8.12 38.83
C MET A 96 -27.37 -8.35 39.63
N ALA A 97 -26.22 -8.10 39.04
CA ALA A 97 -24.90 -8.41 39.61
C ALA A 97 -23.81 -7.50 39.01
N ARG A 98 -22.59 -7.60 39.56
CA ARG A 98 -21.41 -6.95 38.98
C ARG A 98 -20.38 -7.99 38.57
N ASN A 99 -19.81 -7.84 37.39
CA ASN A 99 -18.66 -8.58 36.96
C ASN A 99 -17.40 -7.72 37.22
N GLY A 100 -16.65 -8.10 38.27
CA GLY A 100 -15.46 -7.37 38.72
C GLY A 100 -14.29 -7.45 37.72
N HIS A 101 -14.21 -8.51 36.91
CA HIS A 101 -13.14 -8.68 35.90
C HIS A 101 -13.22 -7.65 34.77
N TRP A 102 -14.43 -7.30 34.34
CA TRP A 102 -14.70 -6.37 33.24
C TRP A 102 -15.24 -5.02 33.71
N ASN A 103 -15.37 -4.81 35.03
CA ASN A 103 -16.00 -3.63 35.59
C ASN A 103 -17.37 -3.32 34.94
N SER A 104 -18.21 -4.36 34.77
CA SER A 104 -19.51 -4.28 34.12
C SER A 104 -20.64 -4.67 35.08
N VAL A 105 -21.86 -4.29 34.76
CA VAL A 105 -23.10 -4.62 35.44
C VAL A 105 -23.88 -5.64 34.64
N VAL A 106 -24.25 -6.75 35.24
CA VAL A 106 -25.12 -7.76 34.63
C VAL A 106 -26.55 -7.24 34.61
N VAL A 107 -27.18 -7.31 33.47
CA VAL A 107 -28.53 -6.78 33.23
C VAL A 107 -29.54 -7.92 33.11
N ASP A 108 -30.66 -7.77 33.81
CA ASP A 108 -31.82 -8.67 33.74
C ASP A 108 -32.46 -8.64 32.36
N GLN A 109 -32.59 -9.81 31.72
CA GLN A 109 -33.20 -9.96 30.38
C GLN A 109 -34.73 -10.15 30.47
N THR A 110 -35.30 -10.34 31.69
CA THR A 110 -36.72 -10.66 31.86
C THR A 110 -37.67 -9.46 31.65
N PRO A 111 -37.30 -8.19 31.91
CA PRO A 111 -38.21 -7.07 31.70
C PRO A 111 -38.66 -6.95 30.23
N ALA A 112 -39.98 -6.82 30.03
CA ALA A 112 -40.60 -6.72 28.71
C ALA A 112 -40.07 -5.51 27.90
N GLN A 113 -39.57 -4.48 28.59
CA GLN A 113 -39.02 -3.25 27.98
C GLN A 113 -37.55 -3.37 27.57
N TRP A 114 -36.82 -4.38 28.05
CA TRP A 114 -35.39 -4.52 27.76
C TRP A 114 -35.10 -4.66 26.26
N PRO A 115 -35.83 -5.49 25.47
CA PRO A 115 -35.60 -5.61 24.04
C PRO A 115 -35.73 -4.26 23.30
N ALA A 116 -36.76 -3.49 23.63
CA ALA A 116 -36.97 -2.17 23.04
C ALA A 116 -35.85 -1.18 23.46
N PHE A 117 -35.46 -1.17 24.72
CA PHE A 117 -34.37 -0.35 25.22
C PHE A 117 -33.06 -0.66 24.47
N PHE A 118 -32.68 -1.93 24.35
CA PHE A 118 -31.48 -2.36 23.65
C PHE A 118 -31.51 -1.95 22.17
N ALA A 119 -32.64 -2.16 21.50
CA ALA A 119 -32.85 -1.74 20.12
C ALA A 119 -32.69 -0.21 19.95
N ASP A 120 -33.30 0.59 20.84
CA ASP A 120 -33.33 2.06 20.70
C ASP A 120 -32.04 2.74 21.18
N GLN A 121 -31.43 2.28 22.28
CA GLN A 121 -30.31 2.95 22.91
C GLN A 121 -28.94 2.42 22.44
N VAL A 122 -28.88 1.18 21.94
CA VAL A 122 -27.61 0.54 21.53
C VAL A 122 -27.53 0.39 20.02
N VAL A 123 -28.54 -0.30 19.41
CA VAL A 123 -28.46 -0.68 18.00
C VAL A 123 -28.84 0.45 17.06
N ALA A 124 -29.92 1.20 17.33
CA ALA A 124 -30.44 2.23 16.43
C ALA A 124 -29.38 3.33 16.10
N PRO A 125 -28.61 3.88 17.07
CA PRO A 125 -27.55 4.87 16.77
C PRO A 125 -26.47 4.31 15.85
N LEU A 126 -26.06 3.06 16.04
CA LEU A 126 -25.06 2.38 15.23
C LEU A 126 -25.60 2.02 13.84
N TRP A 127 -26.84 1.62 13.74
CA TRP A 127 -27.54 1.41 12.47
C TRP A 127 -27.62 2.69 11.62
N GLN A 128 -27.90 3.82 12.26
CA GLN A 128 -27.91 5.13 11.60
C GLN A 128 -26.51 5.53 11.10
N ARG A 129 -25.44 5.13 11.82
CA ARG A 129 -24.05 5.29 11.37
C ARG A 129 -23.67 4.37 10.21
N GLY A 130 -24.52 3.41 9.84
CA GLY A 130 -24.29 2.53 8.70
C GLY A 130 -23.92 1.09 9.02
N TYR A 131 -23.77 0.71 10.30
CA TYR A 131 -23.56 -0.70 10.66
C TYR A 131 -24.76 -1.56 10.24
N ARG A 132 -24.51 -2.78 9.79
CA ARG A 132 -25.54 -3.78 9.44
C ARG A 132 -25.27 -5.11 10.13
N GLY A 133 -24.05 -5.31 10.62
CA GLY A 133 -23.65 -6.47 11.41
C GLY A 133 -23.37 -6.10 12.86
N PHE A 134 -23.71 -7.00 13.78
CA PHE A 134 -23.49 -6.82 15.22
C PHE A 134 -22.97 -8.12 15.82
N PHE A 135 -21.96 -7.99 16.67
CA PHE A 135 -21.42 -9.08 17.49
C PHE A 135 -22.05 -8.96 18.88
N LEU A 136 -22.91 -9.90 19.23
CA LEU A 136 -23.66 -9.93 20.48
C LEU A 136 -22.88 -10.73 21.52
N ASP A 137 -22.32 -10.05 22.47
CA ASP A 137 -21.52 -10.64 23.54
C ASP A 137 -22.30 -10.79 24.85
N THR A 138 -21.75 -11.58 25.78
CA THR A 138 -22.23 -11.78 27.16
C THR A 138 -23.58 -12.51 27.27
N MET A 139 -23.89 -13.38 26.33
CA MET A 139 -25.20 -14.05 26.23
C MET A 139 -25.53 -15.00 27.40
N ASP A 140 -24.54 -15.39 28.20
CA ASP A 140 -24.67 -16.29 29.33
C ASP A 140 -24.39 -15.62 30.69
N SER A 141 -24.15 -14.30 30.72
CA SER A 141 -23.69 -13.56 31.90
C SER A 141 -24.73 -13.48 33.03
N TYR A 142 -26.00 -13.75 32.75
CA TYR A 142 -27.01 -13.86 33.82
C TYR A 142 -26.65 -14.92 34.86
N ARG A 143 -25.79 -15.91 34.52
CA ARG A 143 -25.28 -16.95 35.43
C ARG A 143 -24.31 -16.41 36.51
N LEU A 144 -23.85 -15.17 36.34
CA LEU A 144 -23.04 -14.49 37.38
C LEU A 144 -23.91 -13.96 38.56
N ALA A 145 -25.23 -13.89 38.38
CA ALA A 145 -26.11 -13.44 39.42
C ALA A 145 -26.37 -14.58 40.43
N SER A 146 -26.50 -14.26 41.68
CA SER A 146 -26.75 -15.24 42.76
C SER A 146 -28.15 -15.90 42.69
N ARG A 147 -29.10 -15.25 42.05
CA ARG A 147 -30.45 -15.72 41.83
C ARG A 147 -30.94 -15.33 40.43
N PHE A 148 -31.42 -16.26 39.63
CA PHE A 148 -32.00 -16.03 38.33
C PHE A 148 -32.95 -17.21 37.96
N ASP A 149 -33.90 -16.92 37.10
CA ASP A 149 -34.69 -17.93 36.36
C ASP A 149 -34.07 -18.10 34.97
N GLU A 150 -33.39 -19.23 34.77
CA GLU A 150 -32.63 -19.46 33.51
C GLU A 150 -33.52 -19.41 32.26
N ALA A 151 -34.73 -20.05 32.34
CA ALA A 151 -35.66 -20.05 31.21
C ALA A 151 -36.18 -18.66 30.90
N ALA A 152 -36.50 -17.85 31.93
CA ALA A 152 -36.98 -16.48 31.71
C ALA A 152 -35.86 -15.56 31.14
N GLN A 153 -34.59 -15.73 31.55
CA GLN A 153 -33.45 -15.00 30.98
C GLN A 153 -33.25 -15.38 29.52
N GLN A 154 -33.26 -16.67 29.18
CA GLN A 154 -33.17 -17.16 27.79
C GLN A 154 -34.33 -16.66 26.91
N ASP A 155 -35.56 -16.63 27.42
CA ASP A 155 -36.71 -16.04 26.74
C ASP A 155 -36.52 -14.55 26.47
N GLY A 156 -35.92 -13.84 27.42
CA GLY A 156 -35.53 -12.44 27.28
C GLY A 156 -34.55 -12.18 26.15
N LEU A 157 -33.48 -12.98 26.10
CA LEU A 157 -32.46 -12.90 25.04
C LEU A 157 -33.06 -13.21 23.65
N VAL A 158 -33.96 -14.21 23.54
CA VAL A 158 -34.67 -14.49 22.29
C VAL A 158 -35.49 -13.29 21.85
N ARG A 159 -36.26 -12.67 22.78
CA ARG A 159 -37.06 -11.47 22.48
C ARG A 159 -36.17 -10.31 22.00
N VAL A 160 -34.98 -10.12 22.58
CA VAL A 160 -34.02 -9.10 22.08
C VAL A 160 -33.71 -9.36 20.60
N ILE A 161 -33.30 -10.56 20.23
CA ILE A 161 -32.92 -10.90 18.84
C ILE A 161 -34.11 -10.77 17.90
N GLU A 162 -35.32 -11.18 18.32
CA GLU A 162 -36.55 -11.01 17.53
C GLU A 162 -36.90 -9.54 17.30
N THR A 163 -36.83 -8.73 18.34
CA THR A 163 -37.04 -7.28 18.26
C THR A 163 -36.02 -6.60 17.31
N LEU A 164 -34.76 -7.05 17.32
CA LEU A 164 -33.76 -6.53 16.40
C LEU A 164 -34.11 -6.83 14.93
N HIS A 165 -34.54 -8.04 14.62
CA HIS A 165 -34.97 -8.40 13.26
C HIS A 165 -36.23 -7.66 12.79
N GLU A 166 -37.20 -7.44 13.69
CA GLU A 166 -38.40 -6.67 13.41
C GLU A 166 -38.08 -5.20 13.09
N ARG A 167 -37.18 -4.58 13.86
CA ARG A 167 -36.87 -3.14 13.73
C ARG A 167 -35.81 -2.82 12.68
N PHE A 168 -34.89 -3.76 12.39
CA PHE A 168 -33.74 -3.56 11.52
C PHE A 168 -33.69 -4.61 10.42
N PRO A 169 -34.47 -4.47 9.34
CA PRO A 169 -34.55 -5.46 8.28
C PRO A 169 -33.20 -5.74 7.64
N GLY A 170 -32.80 -7.01 7.59
CA GLY A 170 -31.50 -7.44 7.04
C GLY A 170 -30.33 -7.32 8.01
N ILE A 171 -30.57 -7.09 9.30
CA ILE A 171 -29.53 -7.12 10.33
C ILE A 171 -28.83 -8.50 10.35
N GLN A 172 -27.52 -8.47 10.51
CA GLN A 172 -26.68 -9.68 10.61
C GLN A 172 -26.12 -9.79 12.01
N LEU A 173 -26.29 -10.94 12.67
CA LEU A 173 -25.96 -11.14 14.07
C LEU A 173 -24.94 -12.27 14.23
N ILE A 174 -23.83 -12.01 14.89
CA ILE A 174 -22.92 -13.03 15.44
C ILE A 174 -23.20 -13.09 16.94
N MET A 175 -23.50 -14.27 17.46
CA MET A 175 -23.80 -14.47 18.86
C MET A 175 -22.63 -15.17 19.55
N ASN A 176 -22.03 -14.56 20.57
CA ASN A 176 -20.96 -15.17 21.35
C ASN A 176 -21.58 -16.04 22.48
N ARG A 177 -21.39 -17.36 22.40
CA ARG A 177 -22.09 -18.37 23.21
C ARG A 177 -23.61 -18.38 23.00
N GLY A 178 -24.45 -18.52 24.05
CA GLY A 178 -25.90 -18.61 23.92
C GLY A 178 -26.38 -19.90 23.22
N PHE A 179 -25.67 -21.01 23.41
CA PHE A 179 -25.91 -22.29 22.74
C PHE A 179 -27.30 -22.81 23.00
N GLU A 180 -27.86 -22.56 24.18
CA GLU A 180 -29.16 -23.02 24.63
C GLU A 180 -30.34 -22.40 23.83
N ILE A 181 -30.17 -21.16 23.39
CA ILE A 181 -31.20 -20.43 22.62
C ILE A 181 -31.00 -20.52 21.09
N ALA A 182 -29.83 -20.98 20.61
CA ALA A 182 -29.52 -21.09 19.20
C ALA A 182 -30.59 -21.87 18.37
N PRO A 183 -31.17 -22.98 18.85
CA PRO A 183 -32.23 -23.71 18.13
C PRO A 183 -33.47 -22.87 17.80
N ARG A 184 -33.79 -21.94 18.71
CA ARG A 184 -34.98 -21.05 18.59
C ARG A 184 -34.74 -19.91 17.61
N LEU A 185 -33.47 -19.67 17.25
CA LEU A 185 -32.99 -18.52 16.45
C LEU A 185 -32.54 -18.93 15.04
N LYS A 186 -32.91 -20.12 14.60
CA LYS A 186 -32.59 -20.61 13.25
C LYS A 186 -33.04 -19.63 12.17
N GLY A 187 -32.10 -19.24 11.29
CA GLY A 187 -32.31 -18.23 10.25
C GLY A 187 -32.28 -16.77 10.72
N LYS A 188 -32.11 -16.52 12.03
CA LYS A 188 -31.93 -15.17 12.62
C LYS A 188 -30.49 -14.88 13.02
N ILE A 189 -29.65 -15.91 13.21
CA ILE A 189 -28.24 -15.79 13.57
C ILE A 189 -27.38 -16.13 12.35
N HIS A 190 -26.45 -15.23 12.03
CA HIS A 190 -25.50 -15.41 10.93
C HIS A 190 -24.38 -16.40 11.31
N MET A 191 -23.91 -16.34 12.57
CA MET A 191 -22.81 -17.15 13.09
C MET A 191 -22.90 -17.25 14.62
N VAL A 192 -22.42 -18.34 15.19
CA VAL A 192 -22.18 -18.48 16.63
C VAL A 192 -20.69 -18.45 16.87
N ALA A 193 -20.25 -17.61 17.82
CA ALA A 193 -18.87 -17.53 18.27
C ALA A 193 -18.70 -18.21 19.62
N ALA A 194 -17.48 -18.70 19.88
CA ALA A 194 -17.06 -19.17 21.20
C ALA A 194 -15.58 -18.92 21.41
N GLU A 195 -15.21 -18.69 22.66
CA GLU A 195 -13.83 -18.37 23.03
C GLU A 195 -13.15 -19.55 23.72
N SER A 196 -11.82 -19.64 23.52
CA SER A 196 -10.93 -20.59 24.21
C SER A 196 -11.26 -22.06 23.91
N LEU A 197 -11.13 -22.43 22.62
CA LEU A 197 -11.32 -23.83 22.20
C LEU A 197 -10.07 -24.67 22.46
N TYR A 198 -8.89 -24.22 22.01
CA TYR A 198 -7.59 -24.87 22.17
C TYR A 198 -6.67 -24.07 23.10
N ARG A 199 -6.70 -22.74 23.01
CA ARG A 199 -5.82 -21.82 23.72
C ARG A 199 -6.63 -20.71 24.36
N GLY A 200 -6.40 -20.47 25.65
CA GLY A 200 -7.11 -19.47 26.43
C GLY A 200 -6.16 -18.50 27.14
N TRP A 201 -6.74 -17.45 27.69
CA TRP A 201 -6.07 -16.51 28.57
C TRP A 201 -6.55 -16.72 30.01
N ASN A 202 -5.63 -17.10 30.91
CA ASN A 202 -5.89 -17.18 32.34
C ASN A 202 -5.62 -15.81 32.99
N ALA A 203 -6.70 -15.05 33.24
CA ALA A 203 -6.59 -13.71 33.79
C ALA A 203 -6.00 -13.72 35.23
N GLY A 204 -6.31 -14.76 36.02
CA GLY A 204 -5.79 -14.89 37.39
C GLY A 204 -4.29 -15.15 37.44
N ALA A 205 -3.77 -15.93 36.48
CA ALA A 205 -2.35 -16.23 36.34
C ALA A 205 -1.60 -15.30 35.36
N SER A 206 -2.32 -14.40 34.70
CA SER A 206 -1.80 -13.51 33.65
C SER A 206 -0.94 -14.22 32.60
N ARG A 207 -1.43 -15.36 32.07
CA ARG A 207 -0.70 -16.18 31.10
C ARG A 207 -1.63 -16.82 30.07
N TYR A 208 -1.06 -17.09 28.89
CA TYR A 208 -1.69 -17.93 27.88
C TYR A 208 -1.47 -19.41 28.21
N GLU A 209 -2.51 -20.24 28.10
CA GLU A 209 -2.44 -21.65 28.43
C GLU A 209 -3.30 -22.52 27.51
N GLU A 210 -3.02 -23.81 27.51
CA GLU A 210 -3.81 -24.78 26.76
C GLU A 210 -5.12 -25.06 27.51
N VAL A 211 -6.23 -25.13 26.76
CA VAL A 211 -7.56 -25.45 27.30
C VAL A 211 -7.59 -26.94 27.73
N PRO A 212 -8.08 -27.29 28.93
CA PRO A 212 -8.24 -28.67 29.37
C PRO A 212 -9.05 -29.52 28.38
N LEU A 213 -8.66 -30.79 28.23
CA LEU A 213 -9.28 -31.68 27.23
C LEU A 213 -10.78 -31.81 27.39
N ALA A 214 -11.28 -31.87 28.62
CA ALA A 214 -12.72 -32.00 28.90
C ALA A 214 -13.52 -30.79 28.45
N ASP A 215 -12.98 -29.57 28.71
CA ASP A 215 -13.63 -28.32 28.34
C ASP A 215 -13.62 -28.15 26.81
N ARG A 216 -12.51 -28.51 26.17
CA ARG A 216 -12.40 -28.55 24.72
C ARG A 216 -13.40 -29.50 24.07
N GLN A 217 -13.50 -30.72 24.56
CA GLN A 217 -14.42 -31.71 24.03
C GLN A 217 -15.88 -31.26 24.18
N TRP A 218 -16.22 -30.70 25.34
CA TRP A 218 -17.52 -30.10 25.57
C TRP A 218 -17.84 -28.98 24.56
N LEU A 219 -16.91 -28.04 24.36
CA LEU A 219 -17.13 -26.92 23.46
C LEU A 219 -17.23 -27.37 21.99
N ILE A 220 -16.40 -28.33 21.57
CA ILE A 220 -16.51 -28.94 20.24
C ILE A 220 -17.91 -29.56 20.05
N ALA A 221 -18.39 -30.29 21.04
CA ALA A 221 -19.73 -30.92 20.95
C ALA A 221 -20.85 -29.87 20.82
N GLN A 222 -20.79 -28.77 21.58
CA GLN A 222 -21.78 -27.68 21.45
C GLN A 222 -21.75 -27.05 20.04
N LEU A 223 -20.57 -26.65 19.55
CA LEU A 223 -20.42 -26.00 18.24
C LEU A 223 -20.82 -26.93 17.08
N LYS A 224 -20.46 -28.23 17.13
CA LYS A 224 -20.86 -29.24 16.16
C LYS A 224 -22.40 -29.43 16.16
N THR A 225 -23.02 -29.52 17.33
CA THR A 225 -24.46 -29.63 17.44
C THR A 225 -25.19 -28.49 16.74
N ILE A 226 -24.69 -27.25 16.91
CA ILE A 226 -25.28 -26.07 16.26
C ILE A 226 -25.07 -26.09 14.75
N GLN A 227 -23.86 -26.45 14.28
CA GLN A 227 -23.60 -26.56 12.85
C GLN A 227 -24.47 -27.63 12.19
N ASP A 228 -24.51 -28.82 12.74
CA ASP A 228 -25.15 -30.00 12.13
C ASP A 228 -26.70 -29.92 12.21
N ARG A 229 -27.24 -29.46 13.35
CA ARG A 229 -28.68 -29.34 13.56
C ARG A 229 -29.30 -28.09 12.97
N ASP A 230 -28.62 -26.94 13.15
CA ASP A 230 -29.20 -25.64 12.86
C ASP A 230 -28.63 -25.00 11.58
N GLY A 231 -27.55 -25.54 11.07
CA GLY A 231 -26.85 -25.03 9.86
C GLY A 231 -26.19 -23.68 10.08
N ILE A 232 -25.88 -23.30 11.35
CA ILE A 232 -25.26 -22.02 11.70
C ILE A 232 -23.75 -22.20 11.76
N PRO A 233 -22.95 -21.42 11.01
CA PRO A 233 -21.48 -21.48 11.08
C PRO A 233 -20.95 -21.15 12.48
N ALA A 234 -19.86 -21.81 12.89
CA ALA A 234 -19.22 -21.59 14.18
C ALA A 234 -17.86 -20.90 14.02
N LEU A 235 -17.63 -19.84 14.81
CA LEU A 235 -16.37 -19.10 14.93
C LEU A 235 -15.72 -19.46 16.27
N ALA A 236 -14.49 -19.97 16.27
CA ALA A 236 -13.70 -20.20 17.46
C ALA A 236 -12.62 -19.12 17.62
N ILE A 237 -12.64 -18.44 18.77
CA ILE A 237 -11.71 -17.36 19.09
C ILE A 237 -10.73 -17.88 20.14
N ASP A 238 -9.44 -17.99 19.80
CA ASP A 238 -8.41 -18.48 20.70
C ASP A 238 -7.34 -17.42 20.97
N TYR A 239 -6.65 -17.58 22.10
CA TYR A 239 -5.70 -16.57 22.58
C TYR A 239 -4.27 -17.11 22.66
N VAL A 240 -3.35 -16.42 21.97
CA VAL A 240 -1.91 -16.74 21.92
C VAL A 240 -1.12 -15.44 22.04
N ALA A 241 0.09 -15.51 22.61
CA ALA A 241 0.94 -14.33 22.72
C ALA A 241 1.25 -13.71 21.33
N PRO A 242 1.22 -12.37 21.19
CA PRO A 242 1.35 -11.67 19.89
C PRO A 242 2.59 -12.05 19.09
N HIS A 243 3.69 -12.39 19.77
CA HIS A 243 4.96 -12.75 19.15
C HIS A 243 5.01 -14.22 18.68
N ASP A 244 4.15 -15.11 19.19
CA ASP A 244 4.15 -16.53 18.82
C ASP A 244 3.21 -16.83 17.63
N ARG A 245 3.56 -16.26 16.47
CA ARG A 245 2.81 -16.46 15.23
C ARG A 245 2.81 -17.92 14.75
N ALA A 246 3.81 -18.72 15.14
CA ALA A 246 3.88 -20.13 14.78
C ALA A 246 2.78 -20.92 15.50
N LEU A 247 2.65 -20.73 16.82
CA LEU A 247 1.59 -21.34 17.62
C LEU A 247 0.19 -20.85 17.18
N ALA A 248 0.06 -19.55 16.85
CA ALA A 248 -1.22 -19.02 16.34
C ALA A 248 -1.65 -19.72 15.05
N ARG A 249 -0.73 -19.97 14.09
CA ARG A 249 -1.02 -20.71 12.84
C ARG A 249 -1.38 -22.17 13.10
N GLU A 250 -0.66 -22.83 14.02
CA GLU A 250 -0.96 -24.21 14.43
C GLU A 250 -2.36 -24.30 15.03
N THR A 251 -2.68 -23.40 15.97
CA THR A 251 -3.99 -23.32 16.62
C THR A 251 -5.12 -23.08 15.61
N ALA A 252 -4.94 -22.12 14.69
CA ALA A 252 -5.91 -21.84 13.64
C ALA A 252 -6.16 -23.06 12.73
N LYS A 253 -5.11 -23.79 12.35
CA LYS A 253 -5.23 -25.04 11.56
C LYS A 253 -5.99 -26.14 12.32
N ARG A 254 -5.81 -26.27 13.62
CA ARG A 254 -6.54 -27.24 14.46
C ARG A 254 -8.04 -26.91 14.49
N ILE A 255 -8.37 -25.63 14.69
CA ILE A 255 -9.77 -25.13 14.68
C ILE A 255 -10.40 -25.38 13.29
N GLU A 256 -9.69 -25.10 12.21
CA GLU A 256 -10.17 -25.33 10.84
C GLU A 256 -10.37 -26.82 10.53
N ALA A 257 -9.48 -27.69 11.05
CA ALA A 257 -9.61 -29.14 10.90
C ALA A 257 -10.86 -29.71 11.58
N ASP A 258 -11.34 -29.10 12.67
CA ASP A 258 -12.62 -29.41 13.29
C ASP A 258 -13.83 -28.86 12.50
N GLY A 259 -13.61 -28.09 11.45
CA GLY A 259 -14.66 -27.50 10.61
C GLY A 259 -15.23 -26.18 11.15
N PHE A 260 -14.49 -25.49 12.04
CA PHE A 260 -14.86 -24.17 12.56
C PHE A 260 -14.07 -23.06 11.88
N ILE A 261 -14.58 -21.84 11.90
CA ILE A 261 -13.88 -20.64 11.43
C ILE A 261 -12.90 -20.22 12.53
N PRO A 262 -11.58 -20.17 12.28
CA PRO A 262 -10.62 -19.78 13.30
C PRO A 262 -10.44 -18.27 13.36
N TRP A 263 -10.21 -17.76 14.60
CA TRP A 263 -9.57 -16.47 14.85
C TRP A 263 -8.65 -16.58 16.07
N VAL A 264 -7.35 -16.55 15.85
CA VAL A 264 -6.34 -16.69 16.92
C VAL A 264 -5.58 -15.37 17.08
N THR A 265 -5.71 -14.72 18.21
CA THR A 265 -5.19 -13.37 18.49
C THR A 265 -4.69 -13.24 19.93
N ASP A 266 -4.33 -12.04 20.38
CA ASP A 266 -3.99 -11.78 21.79
C ASP A 266 -5.26 -11.58 22.64
N SER A 267 -5.11 -11.73 23.95
CA SER A 267 -6.23 -11.65 24.91
C SER A 267 -6.93 -10.29 25.01
N ARG A 268 -6.34 -9.23 24.40
CA ARG A 268 -6.92 -7.88 24.33
C ARG A 268 -7.52 -7.56 22.96
N LEU A 269 -7.48 -8.49 22.02
CA LEU A 269 -7.85 -8.29 20.61
C LEU A 269 -7.20 -7.00 20.05
N SER A 270 -5.91 -6.82 20.35
CA SER A 270 -5.13 -5.63 20.01
C SER A 270 -4.19 -5.84 18.81
N THR A 271 -4.05 -7.07 18.34
CA THR A 271 -3.23 -7.44 17.19
C THR A 271 -4.06 -8.13 16.12
N VAL A 272 -3.61 -8.04 14.85
CA VAL A 272 -4.24 -8.77 13.76
C VAL A 272 -3.89 -10.26 13.89
N GLY A 273 -4.90 -11.06 14.20
CA GLY A 273 -4.78 -12.48 14.46
C GLY A 273 -4.48 -13.32 13.21
N VAL A 274 -4.55 -14.62 13.39
CA VAL A 274 -4.51 -15.64 12.34
C VAL A 274 -5.87 -16.32 12.28
N GLY A 275 -6.50 -16.29 11.12
CA GLY A 275 -7.77 -16.96 10.83
C GLY A 275 -7.62 -17.90 9.64
N THR A 276 -8.69 -18.03 8.85
CA THR A 276 -8.65 -18.64 7.51
C THR A 276 -7.74 -17.84 6.57
N LEU A 277 -7.52 -16.57 6.92
CA LEU A 277 -6.53 -15.69 6.31
C LEU A 277 -5.44 -15.34 7.33
N GLU A 278 -4.23 -15.17 6.83
CA GLU A 278 -3.15 -14.52 7.57
C GLU A 278 -2.65 -13.31 6.82
N LEU A 279 -2.81 -12.11 7.40
CA LEU A 279 -2.28 -10.88 6.84
C LEU A 279 -0.75 -11.00 6.64
N VAL A 280 -0.27 -10.55 5.48
CA VAL A 280 1.16 -10.42 5.19
C VAL A 280 1.59 -9.01 5.58
N PRO A 281 2.47 -8.86 6.59
CA PRO A 281 2.98 -7.56 7.00
C PRO A 281 3.76 -6.91 5.85
N ARG A 282 3.36 -5.69 5.47
CA ARG A 282 4.03 -4.92 4.41
C ARG A 282 4.66 -3.62 4.92
N ARG A 283 4.73 -3.42 6.24
CA ARG A 283 5.36 -2.25 6.85
C ARG A 283 6.74 -2.59 7.40
N ILE A 284 7.68 -1.68 7.21
CA ILE A 284 9.00 -1.67 7.84
C ILE A 284 9.10 -0.38 8.65
N LEU A 285 9.42 -0.51 9.94
CA LEU A 285 9.73 0.65 10.76
C LEU A 285 11.20 1.02 10.60
N VAL A 286 11.47 2.27 10.22
CA VAL A 286 12.82 2.82 10.13
C VAL A 286 13.05 3.82 11.25
N VAL A 287 13.99 3.51 12.15
CA VAL A 287 14.41 4.41 13.24
C VAL A 287 15.58 5.24 12.74
N TYR A 288 15.45 6.56 12.86
CA TYR A 288 16.45 7.52 12.39
C TYR A 288 16.71 8.61 13.44
N ASN A 289 17.71 9.45 13.19
CA ASN A 289 18.04 10.59 14.04
C ASN A 289 17.79 11.88 13.28
N SER A 290 16.76 12.64 13.66
CA SER A 290 16.41 13.90 12.99
C SER A 290 17.45 14.99 13.13
N SER A 291 18.42 14.86 14.06
CA SER A 291 19.53 15.83 14.17
C SER A 291 20.62 15.64 13.10
N GLU A 292 20.59 14.55 12.33
CA GLU A 292 21.59 14.27 11.28
C GLU A 292 21.27 14.93 9.92
N SER A 293 20.08 15.50 9.78
CA SER A 293 19.66 16.13 8.51
C SER A 293 18.65 17.26 8.75
N PRO A 294 18.54 18.22 7.82
CA PRO A 294 17.61 19.35 7.99
C PRO A 294 16.13 18.94 8.09
N ALA A 295 15.77 17.87 7.40
CA ALA A 295 14.42 17.28 7.45
C ALA A 295 14.48 15.81 7.01
N LEU A 296 13.40 15.05 7.27
CA LEU A 296 13.33 13.63 6.98
C LEU A 296 13.63 13.29 5.51
N ASN A 297 13.15 14.09 4.56
CA ASN A 297 13.41 13.86 3.12
C ASN A 297 14.89 13.99 2.72
N TYR A 298 15.74 14.61 3.54
CA TYR A 298 17.19 14.70 3.34
C TYR A 298 17.98 13.65 4.14
N SER A 299 17.31 12.86 4.97
CA SER A 299 17.97 11.84 5.80
C SER A 299 18.46 10.65 4.97
N ASN A 300 19.55 10.02 5.39
CA ASN A 300 20.10 8.81 4.75
C ASN A 300 19.07 7.68 4.65
N PRO A 301 18.27 7.34 5.70
CA PRO A 301 17.25 6.31 5.59
C PRO A 301 16.21 6.58 4.50
N HIS A 302 15.75 7.84 4.34
CA HIS A 302 14.80 8.18 3.29
C HIS A 302 15.42 8.12 1.90
N ARG A 303 16.60 8.72 1.74
CA ARG A 303 17.27 8.80 0.43
C ARG A 303 17.76 7.45 -0.08
N TYR A 304 18.18 6.55 0.82
CA TYR A 304 18.87 5.33 0.42
C TYR A 304 18.10 4.04 0.77
N ALA A 305 17.50 3.89 1.96
CA ALA A 305 16.85 2.64 2.33
C ALA A 305 15.43 2.50 1.82
N GLN A 306 14.68 3.60 1.63
CA GLN A 306 13.26 3.53 1.29
C GLN A 306 13.01 3.01 -0.13
N MET A 307 13.80 3.43 -1.13
CA MET A 307 13.61 2.99 -2.53
C MET A 307 13.75 1.48 -2.67
N PRO A 308 14.80 0.81 -2.17
CA PRO A 308 14.89 -0.65 -2.20
C PRO A 308 13.71 -1.36 -1.50
N LEU A 309 13.27 -0.84 -0.35
CA LEU A 309 12.12 -1.40 0.39
C LEU A 309 10.81 -1.24 -0.40
N ASN A 310 10.57 -0.06 -1.00
CA ASN A 310 9.41 0.16 -1.87
C ASN A 310 9.43 -0.79 -3.08
N HIS A 311 10.58 -0.98 -3.72
CA HIS A 311 10.74 -1.92 -4.83
C HIS A 311 10.41 -3.36 -4.42
N MET A 312 10.77 -3.76 -3.21
CA MET A 312 10.43 -5.08 -2.66
C MET A 312 8.97 -5.20 -2.16
N GLY A 313 8.17 -4.14 -2.28
CA GLY A 313 6.73 -4.13 -1.95
C GLY A 313 6.41 -3.67 -0.53
N TYR A 314 7.37 -3.07 0.18
CA TYR A 314 7.20 -2.62 1.56
C TYR A 314 6.98 -1.12 1.67
N VAL A 315 6.07 -0.73 2.56
CA VAL A 315 5.82 0.65 2.98
C VAL A 315 6.72 0.96 4.17
N VAL A 316 7.30 2.15 4.20
CA VAL A 316 8.20 2.58 5.27
C VAL A 316 7.47 3.55 6.20
N ASP A 317 7.47 3.23 7.50
CA ASP A 317 7.10 4.13 8.58
C ASP A 317 8.38 4.61 9.28
N TYR A 318 8.41 5.87 9.72
CA TYR A 318 9.59 6.45 10.38
C TYR A 318 9.35 6.71 11.86
N ALA A 319 10.36 6.45 12.69
CA ALA A 319 10.41 6.85 14.10
C ALA A 319 11.69 7.63 14.37
N ASP A 320 11.54 8.85 14.86
CA ASP A 320 12.68 9.67 15.27
C ASP A 320 13.16 9.24 16.65
N ILE A 321 14.45 8.92 16.77
CA ILE A 321 15.05 8.55 18.06
C ILE A 321 15.02 9.69 19.11
N LEU A 322 14.84 10.93 18.68
CA LEU A 322 14.69 12.07 19.61
C LEU A 322 13.31 12.08 20.27
N SER A 323 12.35 11.33 19.76
CA SER A 323 11.01 11.10 20.33
C SER A 323 10.92 9.71 20.97
N PRO A 324 9.93 9.44 21.86
CA PRO A 324 9.71 8.12 22.41
C PRO A 324 9.49 7.07 21.31
N LEU A 325 10.22 5.95 21.37
CA LEU A 325 10.06 4.88 20.38
C LEU A 325 8.71 4.16 20.56
N PRO A 326 8.04 3.76 19.47
CA PRO A 326 6.73 3.14 19.54
C PRO A 326 6.79 1.75 20.20
N ALA A 327 5.86 1.49 21.14
CA ALA A 327 5.78 0.21 21.87
C ALA A 327 5.05 -0.88 21.07
N GLY A 328 4.04 -0.51 20.26
CA GLY A 328 3.14 -1.44 19.54
C GLY A 328 3.68 -1.94 18.20
N ILE A 329 4.96 -2.30 18.10
CA ILE A 329 5.57 -2.82 16.88
C ILE A 329 5.59 -4.35 16.94
N HIS A 330 4.59 -4.98 16.32
CA HIS A 330 4.42 -6.43 16.34
C HIS A 330 4.43 -7.02 14.91
N ARG A 331 4.73 -8.32 14.80
CA ARG A 331 4.84 -9.06 13.54
C ARG A 331 3.50 -9.33 12.83
N ASP A 332 2.41 -8.90 13.36
CA ASP A 332 1.11 -8.90 12.69
C ASP A 332 1.01 -7.80 11.61
N ARG A 333 1.75 -6.69 11.77
CA ARG A 333 1.73 -5.53 10.87
C ARG A 333 3.11 -5.15 10.32
N TYR A 334 4.19 -5.40 11.07
CA TYR A 334 5.55 -5.05 10.67
C TYR A 334 6.35 -6.28 10.26
N ALA A 335 6.96 -6.24 9.08
CA ALA A 335 7.84 -7.29 8.59
C ALA A 335 9.22 -7.24 9.24
N GLY A 336 9.66 -6.05 9.68
CA GLY A 336 10.94 -5.85 10.35
C GLY A 336 11.18 -4.42 10.77
N VAL A 337 12.34 -4.20 11.39
CA VAL A 337 12.84 -2.90 11.84
C VAL A 337 14.18 -2.62 11.17
N VAL A 338 14.38 -1.38 10.71
CA VAL A 338 15.69 -0.88 10.25
C VAL A 338 16.12 0.24 11.21
N THR A 339 17.37 0.25 11.65
CA THR A 339 18.00 1.44 12.22
C THR A 339 19.05 1.95 11.24
N TYR A 340 19.07 3.24 10.97
CA TYR A 340 20.06 3.83 10.09
C TYR A 340 20.54 5.14 10.67
N PHE A 341 21.76 5.11 11.25
CA PHE A 341 22.43 6.26 11.87
C PHE A 341 23.78 6.50 11.19
N SER A 342 24.20 7.76 11.16
CA SER A 342 25.53 8.15 10.67
C SER A 342 26.59 8.20 11.76
N GLY A 343 26.18 8.04 13.02
CA GLY A 343 27.05 8.06 14.19
C GLY A 343 26.27 7.86 15.49
N PHE A 344 26.90 8.23 16.62
CA PHE A 344 26.26 8.10 17.94
C PHE A 344 25.03 8.99 18.08
N ILE A 345 23.95 8.40 18.58
CA ILE A 345 22.76 9.15 18.98
C ILE A 345 22.99 9.90 20.31
N PRO A 346 22.14 10.87 20.70
CA PRO A 346 22.26 11.56 21.99
C PRO A 346 22.28 10.59 23.19
N LYS A 347 23.15 10.80 24.14
CA LYS A 347 23.41 9.90 25.29
C LYS A 347 22.15 9.56 26.09
N ASN A 348 21.23 10.50 26.24
CA ASN A 348 19.96 10.29 26.95
C ASN A 348 19.01 9.32 26.23
N ARG A 349 19.20 9.06 24.93
CA ARG A 349 18.39 8.14 24.12
C ARG A 349 19.01 6.75 23.96
N MET A 350 20.33 6.60 24.19
CA MET A 350 21.05 5.33 23.99
C MET A 350 20.48 4.18 24.81
N ARG A 351 20.10 4.46 26.07
CA ARG A 351 19.50 3.43 26.95
C ARG A 351 18.15 2.94 26.41
N GLU A 352 17.31 3.84 25.97
CA GLU A 352 15.99 3.52 25.39
C GLU A 352 16.15 2.70 24.12
N LEU A 353 17.01 3.11 23.19
CA LEU A 353 17.30 2.36 21.97
C LEU A 353 17.77 0.93 22.30
N ASN A 354 18.72 0.81 23.24
CA ASN A 354 19.25 -0.50 23.63
C ASN A 354 18.14 -1.43 24.17
N GLN A 355 17.33 -0.94 25.11
CA GLN A 355 16.23 -1.70 25.68
C GLN A 355 15.16 -2.04 24.64
N TRP A 356 14.85 -1.09 23.78
CA TRP A 356 13.85 -1.25 22.73
C TRP A 356 14.27 -2.30 21.69
N LEU A 357 15.52 -2.27 21.20
CA LEU A 357 16.06 -3.27 20.27
C LEU A 357 16.11 -4.67 20.88
N GLN A 358 16.50 -4.79 22.18
CA GLN A 358 16.48 -6.06 22.88
C GLN A 358 15.07 -6.63 22.99
N ALA A 359 14.06 -5.80 23.29
CA ALA A 359 12.66 -6.22 23.32
C ALA A 359 12.20 -6.71 21.94
N ARG A 360 12.46 -5.96 20.85
CA ARG A 360 12.10 -6.36 19.47
C ARG A 360 12.74 -7.69 19.08
N LYS A 361 14.02 -7.88 19.38
CA LYS A 361 14.70 -9.15 19.13
C LYS A 361 14.05 -10.30 19.92
N THR A 362 13.73 -10.09 21.20
CA THR A 362 13.09 -11.12 22.06
C THR A 362 11.72 -11.53 21.50
N GLU A 363 10.99 -10.58 20.90
CA GLU A 363 9.71 -10.81 20.23
C GLU A 363 9.87 -11.41 18.83
N GLY A 364 11.09 -11.76 18.42
CA GLY A 364 11.37 -12.37 17.11
C GLY A 364 11.22 -11.41 15.93
N MET A 365 11.27 -10.08 16.16
CA MET A 365 11.27 -9.08 15.09
C MET A 365 12.62 -9.05 14.39
N PRO A 366 12.70 -9.25 13.06
CA PRO A 366 13.95 -9.08 12.32
C PRO A 366 14.43 -7.64 12.36
N ILE A 367 15.74 -7.44 12.58
CA ILE A 367 16.35 -6.11 12.72
C ILE A 367 17.49 -5.97 11.70
N ALA A 368 17.48 -4.92 10.89
CA ALA A 368 18.59 -4.54 10.02
C ALA A 368 19.22 -3.24 10.53
N ILE A 369 20.50 -3.26 10.83
CA ILE A 369 21.26 -2.08 11.29
C ILE A 369 22.17 -1.62 10.16
N MET A 370 22.09 -0.34 9.81
CA MET A 370 22.85 0.27 8.72
C MET A 370 23.61 1.51 9.22
N GLY A 371 24.80 1.73 8.70
CA GLY A 371 25.66 2.90 8.98
C GLY A 371 26.39 2.77 10.32
N ASP A 372 25.71 3.06 11.41
CA ASP A 372 26.24 2.95 12.77
C ASP A 372 25.21 2.29 13.71
N PHE A 373 25.64 1.74 14.83
CA PHE A 373 24.71 1.23 15.85
C PHE A 373 23.96 2.35 16.58
N GLY A 374 24.44 3.58 16.49
CA GLY A 374 23.93 4.72 17.25
C GLY A 374 24.34 4.71 18.72
N LEU A 375 24.91 3.62 19.19
CA LEU A 375 25.40 3.43 20.57
C LEU A 375 26.61 2.47 20.55
N GLN A 376 27.36 2.43 21.66
CA GLN A 376 28.43 1.46 21.80
C GLN A 376 27.88 0.11 22.30
N PRO A 377 27.98 -1.00 21.53
CA PRO A 377 27.57 -2.32 22.00
C PRO A 377 28.33 -2.74 23.26
N ASP A 378 27.63 -2.90 24.35
CA ASP A 378 28.13 -3.30 25.69
C ASP A 378 28.07 -4.82 25.92
N LYS A 379 28.28 -5.26 27.16
CA LYS A 379 28.20 -6.68 27.54
C LYS A 379 26.79 -7.29 27.31
N SER A 380 25.73 -6.47 27.36
CA SER A 380 24.37 -6.96 27.08
C SER A 380 24.20 -7.32 25.62
N TRP A 381 24.84 -6.58 24.71
CA TRP A 381 24.89 -6.88 23.28
C TRP A 381 25.69 -8.17 22.96
N ALA A 382 26.79 -8.42 23.67
CA ALA A 382 27.52 -9.68 23.53
C ALA A 382 26.62 -10.89 23.82
N THR A 383 25.79 -10.81 24.86
CA THR A 383 24.85 -11.86 25.25
C THR A 383 23.64 -11.91 24.33
N THR A 384 23.02 -10.74 24.03
CA THR A 384 21.75 -10.67 23.32
C THR A 384 21.93 -10.79 21.81
N PHE A 385 22.86 -10.06 21.22
CA PHE A 385 23.05 -9.96 19.77
C PHE A 385 24.27 -10.73 19.24
N GLY A 386 25.16 -11.21 20.14
CA GLY A 386 26.40 -11.89 19.76
C GLY A 386 27.45 -10.92 19.18
N LEU A 387 27.42 -9.64 19.58
CA LEU A 387 28.31 -8.58 19.08
C LEU A 387 29.10 -7.97 20.23
N GLN A 388 30.40 -7.76 20.03
CA GLN A 388 31.27 -7.02 20.96
C GLN A 388 32.06 -5.94 20.20
N ALA A 389 31.88 -4.70 20.62
CA ALA A 389 32.59 -3.53 20.08
C ALA A 389 33.50 -2.84 21.12
N ASN A 390 33.23 -3.01 22.43
CA ASN A 390 34.03 -2.40 23.49
C ASN A 390 35.34 -3.15 23.72
N ASP A 391 36.39 -2.43 24.12
CA ASP A 391 37.71 -2.93 24.49
C ASP A 391 38.45 -3.68 23.36
N LEU A 392 38.13 -3.38 22.12
CA LEU A 392 38.88 -3.89 20.99
C LEU A 392 40.16 -3.07 20.81
N ASN A 393 41.23 -3.40 21.56
CA ASN A 393 42.56 -2.82 21.36
C ASN A 393 43.14 -3.29 20.02
N ILE A 394 42.66 -2.72 18.91
CA ILE A 394 43.16 -2.99 17.58
C ILE A 394 44.44 -2.18 17.40
N THR A 395 45.60 -2.79 17.73
CA THR A 395 46.91 -2.15 17.69
C THR A 395 47.65 -2.32 16.37
N ALA A 396 47.15 -3.16 15.46
CA ALA A 396 47.80 -3.50 14.19
C ALA A 396 46.83 -3.28 13.02
N PRO A 397 47.34 -3.02 11.81
CA PRO A 397 46.53 -2.93 10.61
C PRO A 397 45.77 -4.25 10.39
N LEU A 398 44.47 -4.13 10.12
CA LEU A 398 43.62 -5.24 9.72
C LEU A 398 43.78 -5.51 8.24
N ARG A 399 43.71 -6.79 7.84
CA ARG A 399 43.72 -7.20 6.43
C ARG A 399 42.36 -7.84 6.11
N LEU A 400 41.88 -7.57 4.89
CA LEU A 400 40.68 -8.27 4.39
C LEU A 400 40.92 -9.76 4.38
N LYS A 401 40.05 -10.52 5.05
CA LYS A 401 40.05 -11.98 5.07
C LYS A 401 39.07 -12.54 4.06
N GLY A 402 37.87 -11.95 3.96
CA GLY A 402 36.83 -12.39 3.06
C GLY A 402 35.70 -11.40 2.91
N LYS A 403 34.89 -11.58 1.87
CA LYS A 403 33.70 -10.80 1.59
C LYS A 403 32.59 -11.69 1.03
N HIS A 404 31.34 -11.35 1.35
CA HIS A 404 30.16 -11.98 0.80
C HIS A 404 29.88 -11.48 -0.64
N ALA A 405 29.18 -12.28 -1.47
CA ALA A 405 28.80 -11.91 -2.84
C ALA A 405 27.90 -10.67 -2.96
N ALA A 406 27.27 -10.24 -1.87
CA ALA A 406 26.49 -9.00 -1.83
C ALA A 406 27.35 -7.73 -1.74
N MET A 407 28.66 -7.86 -1.49
CA MET A 407 29.58 -6.74 -1.40
C MET A 407 30.12 -6.35 -2.77
N GLU A 408 30.70 -5.14 -2.86
CA GLU A 408 31.24 -4.55 -4.11
C GLU A 408 30.16 -4.43 -5.19
N PHE A 409 29.00 -3.94 -4.80
CA PHE A 409 27.84 -3.87 -5.69
C PHE A 409 27.98 -2.83 -6.80
N GLU A 410 28.37 -1.59 -6.46
CA GLU A 410 28.62 -0.51 -7.43
C GLU A 410 30.07 -0.03 -7.40
N ILE A 411 30.78 -0.30 -6.32
CA ILE A 411 32.16 0.10 -6.11
C ILE A 411 32.90 -0.95 -5.27
N ALA A 412 34.21 -1.08 -5.48
CA ALA A 412 35.06 -1.92 -4.67
C ALA A 412 35.02 -1.55 -3.18
N LEU A 413 35.32 -2.53 -2.30
CA LEU A 413 35.41 -2.29 -0.87
C LEU A 413 36.44 -1.17 -0.57
N PRO A 414 35.99 -0.13 0.19
CA PRO A 414 36.96 0.85 0.68
C PRO A 414 37.95 0.20 1.63
N PRO A 415 39.21 0.66 1.65
CA PRO A 415 40.19 0.12 2.57
C PRO A 415 39.80 0.47 4.01
N ILE A 416 40.03 -0.48 4.94
CA ILE A 416 39.79 -0.24 6.36
C ILE A 416 40.73 0.85 6.87
N LYS A 417 40.18 1.88 7.51
CA LYS A 417 40.91 2.98 8.13
C LYS A 417 41.09 2.73 9.63
N ARG A 418 42.01 3.47 10.26
CA ARG A 418 42.27 3.34 11.70
C ARG A 418 41.07 3.64 12.58
N ASP A 419 40.19 4.53 12.12
CA ASP A 419 39.02 4.98 12.88
C ASP A 419 37.74 4.15 12.59
N ASP A 420 37.85 3.20 11.65
CA ASP A 420 36.75 2.26 11.42
C ASP A 420 36.61 1.33 12.64
N SER A 421 35.38 1.06 13.05
CA SER A 421 35.06 0.30 14.26
C SER A 421 34.46 -1.09 13.93
N PRO A 422 35.27 -2.03 13.38
CA PRO A 422 34.76 -3.38 13.15
C PRO A 422 34.46 -4.06 14.49
N VAL A 423 33.51 -5.02 14.48
CA VAL A 423 33.07 -5.71 15.68
C VAL A 423 33.55 -7.16 15.68
N LEU A 424 33.58 -7.77 16.88
CA LEU A 424 33.76 -9.21 17.06
C LEU A 424 32.42 -9.91 17.13
N LEU A 425 32.32 -11.02 16.45
CA LEU A 425 31.21 -11.96 16.64
C LEU A 425 31.55 -12.87 17.82
N VAL A 426 30.63 -12.99 18.79
CA VAL A 426 30.85 -13.73 20.04
C VAL A 426 29.64 -14.64 20.39
N GLY A 427 29.90 -15.66 21.19
CA GLY A 427 28.87 -16.57 21.68
C GLY A 427 28.25 -17.49 20.61
N PRO A 428 27.16 -18.21 20.93
CA PRO A 428 26.55 -19.20 20.03
C PRO A 428 26.01 -18.63 18.73
N GLN A 429 25.64 -17.35 18.68
CA GLN A 429 25.13 -16.69 17.49
C GLN A 429 26.22 -16.45 16.44
N ALA A 430 27.50 -16.33 16.86
CA ALA A 430 28.62 -16.18 15.97
C ALA A 430 28.81 -17.42 15.03
N ALA A 431 28.48 -18.61 15.51
CA ALA A 431 28.57 -19.83 14.72
C ALA A 431 27.50 -19.92 13.59
N GLN A 432 26.44 -19.14 13.69
CA GLN A 432 25.34 -19.08 12.72
C GLN A 432 25.39 -17.81 11.86
N ALA A 433 26.36 -16.94 12.12
CA ALA A 433 26.53 -15.69 11.38
C ALA A 433 27.14 -15.93 10.01
N GLU A 434 26.71 -15.15 9.01
CA GLU A 434 27.27 -15.07 7.66
C GLU A 434 27.97 -13.72 7.52
N PRO A 435 29.31 -13.62 7.66
CA PRO A 435 30.03 -12.35 7.52
C PRO A 435 29.86 -11.74 6.12
N LEU A 436 29.53 -10.45 6.06
CA LEU A 436 29.47 -9.68 4.83
C LEU A 436 30.86 -9.15 4.45
N VAL A 437 31.59 -8.61 5.43
CA VAL A 437 32.99 -8.18 5.31
C VAL A 437 33.75 -8.66 6.52
N GLU A 438 34.82 -9.44 6.32
CA GLU A 438 35.60 -10.02 7.39
C GLU A 438 37.08 -9.57 7.26
N PHE A 439 37.65 -9.14 8.38
CA PHE A 439 39.04 -8.73 8.52
C PHE A 439 39.75 -9.63 9.50
N VAL A 440 41.08 -9.66 9.42
CA VAL A 440 41.93 -10.42 10.33
C VAL A 440 43.11 -9.57 10.79
N ASP A 441 43.44 -9.65 12.08
CA ASP A 441 44.69 -9.08 12.63
C ASP A 441 45.88 -10.01 12.46
N LYS A 442 47.07 -9.55 12.87
CA LYS A 442 48.32 -10.33 12.80
C LYS A 442 48.29 -11.59 13.65
N ASN A 443 47.39 -11.70 14.62
CA ASN A 443 47.25 -12.85 15.53
C ASN A 443 46.18 -13.85 15.05
N GLY A 444 45.57 -13.61 13.89
CA GLY A 444 44.50 -14.44 13.33
C GLY A 444 43.10 -14.18 13.91
N ARG A 445 42.90 -13.14 14.74
CA ARG A 445 41.60 -12.81 15.27
C ARG A 445 40.76 -12.11 14.20
N SER A 446 39.55 -12.61 13.99
CA SER A 446 38.65 -12.10 12.95
C SER A 446 37.71 -10.98 13.49
N TYR A 447 37.50 -9.94 12.69
CA TYR A 447 36.60 -8.83 12.93
C TYR A 447 35.69 -8.66 11.72
N VAL A 448 34.49 -8.12 11.90
CA VAL A 448 33.53 -7.93 10.82
C VAL A 448 33.06 -6.48 10.71
N GLY A 449 32.97 -5.98 9.50
CA GLY A 449 32.32 -4.69 9.18
C GLY A 449 30.81 -4.83 8.91
N GLY A 450 30.32 -6.05 8.77
CA GLY A 450 28.91 -6.41 8.60
C GLY A 450 28.72 -7.92 8.61
N ALA A 451 27.54 -8.37 9.05
CA ALA A 451 27.14 -9.77 9.04
C ALA A 451 25.62 -9.94 9.01
N LEU A 452 25.18 -11.03 8.41
CA LEU A 452 23.82 -11.54 8.59
C LEU A 452 23.82 -12.44 9.83
N MET A 453 22.80 -12.25 10.68
CA MET A 453 22.69 -12.88 11.99
C MET A 453 21.33 -13.60 12.11
N PRO A 454 21.16 -14.56 13.02
CA PRO A 454 19.86 -15.21 13.24
C PRO A 454 18.71 -14.25 13.58
N TRP A 455 19.01 -13.09 14.18
CA TRP A 455 18.05 -12.06 14.52
C TRP A 455 17.84 -11.00 13.41
N GLY A 456 18.63 -11.06 12.32
CA GLY A 456 18.61 -10.07 11.25
C GLY A 456 19.98 -9.83 10.64
N GLY A 457 20.52 -8.62 10.80
CA GLY A 457 21.85 -8.32 10.31
C GLY A 457 22.28 -6.88 10.51
N PHE A 458 23.56 -6.60 10.25
CA PHE A 458 24.11 -5.26 10.31
C PHE A 458 25.17 -5.07 9.24
N ILE A 459 25.33 -3.83 8.82
CA ILE A 459 26.40 -3.38 7.93
C ILE A 459 26.76 -1.95 8.34
N LEU A 460 28.06 -1.73 8.65
CA LEU A 460 28.58 -0.46 9.17
C LEU A 460 29.22 0.34 8.05
N ASP A 461 29.22 1.67 8.19
CA ASP A 461 30.00 2.52 7.31
C ASP A 461 31.51 2.25 7.50
N PRO A 462 32.29 2.33 6.42
CA PRO A 462 31.96 2.78 5.07
C PRO A 462 31.48 1.66 4.11
N TYR A 463 31.00 0.53 4.62
CA TYR A 463 30.62 -0.65 3.81
C TYR A 463 29.15 -0.61 3.36
N VAL A 464 28.36 0.35 3.84
CA VAL A 464 27.02 0.64 3.31
C VAL A 464 27.16 1.45 2.03
N LEU A 465 27.66 2.66 2.17
CA LEU A 465 27.85 3.64 1.13
C LEU A 465 29.26 4.22 1.22
N THR A 466 29.80 4.64 0.09
CA THR A 466 31.05 5.41 0.06
C THR A 466 30.97 6.52 -0.97
N GLU A 467 31.60 7.64 -0.67
CA GLU A 467 31.71 8.78 -1.56
C GLU A 467 32.89 8.60 -2.50
N LEU A 468 32.69 8.92 -3.78
CA LEU A 468 33.77 8.92 -4.77
C LEU A 468 34.71 10.11 -4.53
N PRO A 469 36.02 9.89 -4.37
CA PRO A 469 36.99 10.97 -4.14
C PRO A 469 36.92 12.06 -5.22
N GLY A 470 36.80 13.31 -4.78
CA GLY A 470 36.75 14.47 -5.67
C GLY A 470 35.40 14.69 -6.38
N THR A 471 34.38 13.98 -5.95
CA THR A 471 33.00 14.17 -6.43
C THR A 471 32.05 14.15 -5.23
N GLU A 472 30.84 14.66 -5.40
CA GLU A 472 29.75 14.53 -4.40
C GLU A 472 28.90 13.26 -4.62
N GLN A 473 29.41 12.32 -5.42
CA GLN A 473 28.64 11.12 -5.79
C GLN A 473 28.88 10.00 -4.78
N THR A 474 27.81 9.48 -4.24
CA THR A 474 27.80 8.32 -3.34
C THR A 474 27.52 7.04 -4.12
N ARG A 475 28.14 5.92 -3.72
CA ARG A 475 28.00 4.58 -4.32
C ARG A 475 27.64 3.54 -3.27
N TRP A 476 26.80 2.58 -3.64
CA TRP A 476 26.53 1.42 -2.83
C TRP A 476 27.71 0.45 -2.82
N VAL A 477 28.25 0.16 -1.64
CA VAL A 477 29.24 -0.90 -1.43
C VAL A 477 28.57 -2.25 -1.27
N VAL A 478 27.51 -2.32 -0.43
CA VAL A 478 26.65 -3.50 -0.30
C VAL A 478 25.47 -3.42 -1.27
N ASN A 479 25.03 -4.56 -1.81
CA ASN A 479 23.77 -4.63 -2.55
C ASN A 479 22.57 -4.41 -1.59
N PRO A 480 21.87 -3.27 -1.64
CA PRO A 480 20.83 -2.94 -0.67
C PRO A 480 19.63 -3.89 -0.71
N PHE A 481 19.27 -4.41 -1.88
CA PHE A 481 18.16 -5.36 -2.02
C PHE A 481 18.52 -6.68 -1.33
N THR A 482 19.71 -7.23 -1.60
CA THR A 482 20.16 -8.50 -1.01
C THR A 482 20.33 -8.38 0.50
N PHE A 483 20.94 -7.29 0.97
CA PHE A 483 21.14 -7.07 2.40
C PHE A 483 19.82 -6.95 3.14
N LEU A 484 18.94 -6.02 2.72
CA LEU A 484 17.66 -5.79 3.39
C LEU A 484 16.75 -7.03 3.32
N GLN A 485 16.71 -7.74 2.18
CA GLN A 485 15.93 -8.96 2.06
C GLN A 485 16.39 -10.04 3.04
N LYS A 486 17.70 -10.30 3.14
CA LYS A 486 18.27 -11.32 4.03
C LYS A 486 18.19 -10.90 5.50
N ALA A 487 18.61 -9.66 5.84
CA ALA A 487 18.61 -9.16 7.21
C ALA A 487 17.19 -9.06 7.80
N LEU A 488 16.21 -8.63 7.02
CA LEU A 488 14.82 -8.56 7.46
C LEU A 488 14.07 -9.90 7.25
N GLN A 489 14.73 -10.94 6.73
CA GLN A 489 14.14 -12.26 6.48
C GLN A 489 12.86 -12.18 5.65
N LEU A 490 12.85 -11.30 4.63
CA LEU A 490 11.67 -11.03 3.82
C LEU A 490 11.37 -12.20 2.89
N PRO A 491 10.16 -12.80 2.96
CA PRO A 491 9.79 -13.90 2.09
C PRO A 491 9.50 -13.41 0.66
N PRO A 492 9.59 -14.29 -0.35
CA PRO A 492 9.09 -13.97 -1.68
C PRO A 492 7.57 -13.80 -1.65
N LEU A 493 7.08 -12.65 -2.13
CA LEU A 493 5.68 -12.25 -2.11
C LEU A 493 5.25 -11.70 -3.47
N PRO A 494 3.93 -11.70 -3.76
CA PRO A 494 3.37 -10.80 -4.78
C PRO A 494 3.63 -9.35 -4.39
N VAL A 495 4.27 -8.57 -5.26
CA VAL A 495 4.61 -7.17 -5.03
C VAL A 495 3.66 -6.29 -5.83
N PRO A 496 2.86 -5.41 -5.19
CA PRO A 496 2.10 -4.39 -5.91
C PRO A 496 3.05 -3.50 -6.73
N ASP A 497 2.83 -3.41 -8.04
CA ASP A 497 3.78 -2.74 -8.95
C ASP A 497 3.22 -1.41 -9.47
N THR A 498 3.92 -0.31 -9.19
CA THR A 498 3.55 1.06 -9.61
C THR A 498 4.16 1.47 -10.95
N THR A 499 4.95 0.59 -11.58
CA THR A 499 5.71 0.90 -12.81
C THR A 499 5.07 0.35 -14.06
N THR A 500 4.19 -0.64 -13.92
CA THR A 500 3.69 -1.48 -15.02
C THR A 500 2.18 -1.67 -14.91
N GLU A 501 1.47 -1.68 -16.02
CA GLU A 501 0.10 -2.19 -16.11
C GLU A 501 -0.05 -3.04 -17.38
N ASN A 502 -0.70 -4.20 -17.23
CA ASN A 502 -0.89 -5.17 -18.30
C ASN A 502 0.40 -5.45 -19.10
N GLY A 503 1.53 -5.68 -18.38
CA GLY A 503 2.82 -6.03 -18.96
C GLY A 503 3.61 -4.88 -19.57
N LEU A 504 3.00 -3.73 -19.80
CA LEU A 504 3.67 -2.56 -20.38
C LEU A 504 4.07 -1.56 -19.30
N ARG A 505 5.26 -0.97 -19.45
CA ARG A 505 5.76 0.09 -18.59
C ARG A 505 4.88 1.32 -18.72
N LEU A 506 4.52 1.97 -17.60
CA LEU A 506 3.70 3.18 -17.62
C LEU A 506 4.45 4.36 -18.24
N LEU A 507 3.69 5.23 -18.95
CA LEU A 507 4.13 6.52 -19.46
C LEU A 507 3.21 7.60 -18.89
N LEU A 508 3.77 8.60 -18.22
CA LEU A 508 3.07 9.81 -17.83
C LEU A 508 3.88 11.05 -18.23
N ALA A 509 3.19 12.15 -18.47
CA ALA A 509 3.81 13.44 -18.74
C ALA A 509 3.14 14.52 -17.89
N HIS A 510 3.93 15.34 -17.19
CA HIS A 510 3.42 16.49 -16.44
C HIS A 510 4.35 17.68 -16.58
N ILE A 511 3.74 18.85 -16.61
CA ILE A 511 4.40 20.10 -16.95
C ILE A 511 4.08 21.12 -15.86
N ASP A 512 5.11 21.70 -15.25
CA ASP A 512 4.99 22.80 -14.32
C ASP A 512 4.76 24.12 -15.05
N GLY A 513 4.00 25.01 -14.41
CA GLY A 513 3.55 26.26 -14.98
C GLY A 513 4.64 27.30 -15.19
N ASP A 514 5.80 27.10 -14.59
CA ASP A 514 6.90 28.08 -14.60
C ASP A 514 7.27 28.53 -16.00
N GLY A 515 7.32 29.86 -16.17
CA GLY A 515 7.61 30.50 -17.44
C GLY A 515 6.46 30.47 -18.45
N PHE A 516 5.23 30.31 -18.01
CA PHE A 516 4.04 30.41 -18.86
C PHE A 516 4.01 31.75 -19.63
N PRO A 517 4.37 32.94 -19.00
CA PRO A 517 4.50 34.24 -19.64
C PRO A 517 5.82 34.46 -20.39
N SER A 518 6.79 33.55 -20.34
CA SER A 518 8.10 33.73 -20.93
C SER A 518 8.05 33.91 -22.45
N LYS A 519 8.81 34.86 -22.98
CA LYS A 519 8.96 35.06 -24.43
C LYS A 519 9.93 34.04 -25.01
N ALA A 520 9.50 33.33 -26.05
CA ALA A 520 10.35 32.39 -26.74
C ALA A 520 11.32 33.10 -27.68
N GLU A 521 12.58 32.65 -27.71
CA GLU A 521 13.62 33.11 -28.60
C GLU A 521 13.46 32.50 -30.00
N MET A 522 12.32 32.81 -30.61
CA MET A 522 11.90 32.32 -31.94
C MET A 522 11.26 33.45 -32.72
N ALA A 523 11.09 33.28 -34.04
CA ALA A 523 10.46 34.30 -34.89
C ALA A 523 9.10 34.74 -34.34
N GLY A 524 8.89 36.05 -34.22
CA GLY A 524 7.68 36.63 -33.64
C GLY A 524 7.62 36.64 -32.11
N SER A 525 8.64 36.14 -31.40
CA SER A 525 8.73 36.11 -29.93
C SER A 525 7.40 35.70 -29.24
N PRO A 526 6.76 34.56 -29.60
CA PRO A 526 5.54 34.09 -28.96
C PRO A 526 5.77 33.78 -27.50
N LEU A 527 4.71 33.63 -26.70
CA LEU A 527 4.81 33.10 -25.34
C LEU A 527 5.25 31.62 -25.40
N ALA A 528 6.07 31.19 -24.47
CA ALA A 528 6.50 29.78 -24.33
C ALA A 528 5.28 28.83 -24.20
N SER A 529 4.24 29.27 -23.50
CA SER A 529 2.96 28.55 -23.41
C SER A 529 2.27 28.39 -24.77
N GLN A 530 2.34 29.40 -25.66
CA GLN A 530 1.79 29.29 -27.02
C GLN A 530 2.60 28.28 -27.87
N VAL A 531 3.93 28.29 -27.74
CA VAL A 531 4.81 27.31 -28.42
C VAL A 531 4.53 25.90 -27.91
N LEU A 532 4.37 25.72 -26.61
CA LEU A 532 4.06 24.43 -25.99
C LEU A 532 2.72 23.86 -26.53
N LEU A 533 1.69 24.71 -26.59
CA LEU A 533 0.38 24.32 -27.15
C LEU A 533 0.55 23.80 -28.58
N GLN A 534 1.18 24.57 -29.46
CA GLN A 534 1.26 24.30 -30.90
C GLN A 534 2.23 23.15 -31.24
N GLU A 535 3.36 23.10 -30.53
CA GLU A 535 4.48 22.23 -30.88
C GLU A 535 4.50 20.91 -30.11
N ILE A 536 3.83 20.86 -28.96
CA ILE A 536 3.78 19.65 -28.13
C ILE A 536 2.33 19.15 -27.97
N PHE A 537 1.41 19.93 -27.41
CA PHE A 537 0.09 19.41 -27.03
C PHE A 537 -0.79 19.07 -28.23
N GLU A 538 -0.76 19.82 -29.29
CA GLU A 538 -1.52 19.52 -30.52
C GLU A 538 -0.92 18.36 -31.33
N LYS A 539 0.40 18.09 -31.18
CA LYS A 539 1.13 17.07 -31.94
C LYS A 539 1.19 15.71 -31.21
N TYR A 540 1.47 15.72 -29.93
CA TYR A 540 1.64 14.50 -29.12
C TYR A 540 0.37 14.21 -28.31
N ARG A 541 -0.56 13.44 -28.88
CA ARG A 541 -1.90 13.18 -28.32
C ARG A 541 -1.90 12.01 -27.33
N ILE A 542 -1.01 12.05 -26.35
CA ILE A 542 -0.99 11.17 -25.18
C ILE A 542 -1.50 11.93 -23.96
N PRO A 543 -1.91 11.27 -22.84
CA PRO A 543 -2.21 11.96 -21.59
C PRO A 543 -1.05 12.83 -21.14
N GLN A 544 -1.32 14.12 -20.89
CA GLN A 544 -0.36 15.08 -20.37
C GLN A 544 -1.08 15.96 -19.34
N THR A 545 -0.39 16.32 -18.27
CA THR A 545 -0.94 17.13 -17.19
C THR A 545 -0.24 18.47 -17.19
N MET A 546 -1.00 19.55 -17.41
CA MET A 546 -0.49 20.93 -17.41
C MET A 546 -0.96 21.63 -16.15
N SER A 547 -0.04 22.20 -15.39
CA SER A 547 -0.36 23.02 -14.22
C SER A 547 -0.22 24.51 -14.49
N ILE A 548 -0.94 25.29 -13.71
CA ILE A 548 -0.97 26.77 -13.84
C ILE A 548 -0.57 27.42 -12.50
N ILE A 549 0.32 28.41 -12.58
CA ILE A 549 0.58 29.35 -11.49
C ILE A 549 -0.43 30.48 -11.65
N GLU A 550 -1.36 30.60 -10.69
CA GLU A 550 -2.43 31.58 -10.79
C GLU A 550 -1.89 33.00 -10.85
N ALA A 551 -0.93 33.36 -9.97
CA ALA A 551 -0.39 34.71 -9.93
C ALA A 551 0.38 35.16 -11.19
N GLU A 552 0.88 34.21 -11.99
CA GLU A 552 1.47 34.54 -13.30
C GLU A 552 0.41 34.73 -14.37
N THR A 553 -0.75 34.03 -14.26
CA THR A 553 -1.72 33.93 -15.35
C THR A 553 -2.93 34.85 -15.17
N ALA A 554 -3.37 35.05 -13.92
CA ALA A 554 -4.60 35.78 -13.61
C ALA A 554 -4.47 37.30 -13.75
N PRO A 555 -5.58 38.04 -14.04
CA PRO A 555 -5.57 39.51 -14.19
C PRO A 555 -5.23 40.27 -12.91
N HIS A 556 -5.36 39.64 -11.76
CA HIS A 556 -4.99 40.17 -10.44
C HIS A 556 -3.57 39.76 -9.99
N GLY A 557 -2.82 39.12 -10.88
CA GLY A 557 -1.47 38.64 -10.62
C GLY A 557 -0.36 39.58 -11.11
N LEU A 558 0.78 38.99 -11.47
CA LEU A 558 2.01 39.74 -11.80
C LEU A 558 2.02 40.34 -13.22
N TYR A 559 1.24 39.76 -14.16
CA TYR A 559 1.28 40.17 -15.58
C TYR A 559 -0.13 40.52 -16.07
N PRO A 560 -0.82 41.56 -15.49
CA PRO A 560 -2.19 41.91 -15.83
C PRO A 560 -2.40 42.24 -17.31
N ASP A 561 -1.43 42.88 -17.96
CA ASP A 561 -1.48 43.25 -19.39
C ASP A 561 -1.43 42.03 -20.34
N GLN A 562 -0.88 40.91 -19.87
CA GLN A 562 -0.78 39.67 -20.68
C GLN A 562 -1.80 38.62 -20.25
N SER A 563 -2.51 38.84 -19.16
CA SER A 563 -3.41 37.87 -18.54
C SER A 563 -4.46 37.34 -19.51
N GLN A 564 -5.15 38.19 -20.26
CA GLN A 564 -6.15 37.77 -21.22
C GLN A 564 -5.58 36.80 -22.27
N GLN A 565 -4.38 37.08 -22.79
CA GLN A 565 -3.70 36.22 -23.74
C GLN A 565 -3.33 34.87 -23.12
N MET A 566 -2.82 34.88 -21.91
CA MET A 566 -2.42 33.67 -21.16
C MET A 566 -3.64 32.79 -20.82
N GLU A 567 -4.71 33.39 -20.30
CA GLU A 567 -5.95 32.66 -20.03
C GLU A 567 -6.54 32.02 -21.31
N ASP A 568 -6.49 32.74 -22.46
CA ASP A 568 -6.96 32.21 -23.74
C ASP A 568 -6.11 31.03 -24.22
N ILE A 569 -4.79 31.06 -24.03
CA ILE A 569 -3.90 29.93 -24.31
C ILE A 569 -4.24 28.74 -23.37
N ALA A 570 -4.36 28.99 -22.08
CA ALA A 570 -4.72 27.95 -21.10
C ALA A 570 -6.07 27.29 -21.42
N ARG A 571 -7.10 28.08 -21.78
CA ARG A 571 -8.41 27.57 -22.21
C ARG A 571 -8.31 26.71 -23.48
N LYS A 572 -7.44 27.06 -24.44
CA LYS A 572 -7.17 26.22 -25.63
C LYS A 572 -6.50 24.92 -25.24
N MET A 573 -5.49 24.94 -24.36
CA MET A 573 -4.83 23.74 -23.84
C MET A 573 -5.85 22.80 -23.18
N PHE A 574 -6.68 23.34 -22.27
CA PHE A 574 -7.63 22.52 -21.49
C PHE A 574 -8.87 22.06 -22.29
N LYS A 575 -9.12 22.61 -23.47
CA LYS A 575 -10.10 22.04 -24.43
C LYS A 575 -9.63 20.73 -25.05
N LEU A 576 -8.33 20.49 -25.11
CA LEU A 576 -7.80 19.22 -25.63
C LEU A 576 -8.16 18.08 -24.67
N PRO A 577 -8.77 16.98 -25.16
CA PRO A 577 -9.28 15.91 -24.29
C PRO A 577 -8.18 15.13 -23.56
N HIS A 578 -6.97 15.08 -24.10
CA HIS A 578 -5.81 14.40 -23.54
C HIS A 578 -4.99 15.27 -22.57
N ILE A 579 -5.31 16.55 -22.42
CA ILE A 579 -4.66 17.43 -21.43
C ILE A 579 -5.45 17.43 -20.13
N GLU A 580 -4.84 16.98 -19.05
CA GLU A 580 -5.34 17.04 -17.67
C GLU A 580 -4.95 18.40 -17.06
N ALA A 581 -5.89 19.04 -16.34
CA ALA A 581 -5.61 20.32 -15.69
C ALA A 581 -5.13 20.11 -14.26
N ALA A 582 -4.09 20.87 -13.87
CA ALA A 582 -3.51 20.87 -12.54
C ALA A 582 -3.25 22.29 -12.02
N SER A 583 -3.10 22.44 -10.72
CA SER A 583 -2.62 23.68 -10.10
C SER A 583 -1.12 23.57 -9.78
N HIS A 584 -0.39 24.65 -10.05
CA HIS A 584 0.98 24.88 -9.59
C HIS A 584 0.99 26.03 -8.58
N THR A 585 0.00 26.06 -7.68
CA THR A 585 -0.17 27.05 -6.62
C THR A 585 -0.73 28.39 -7.05
N PHE A 586 -0.96 29.28 -6.08
CA PHE A 586 -1.25 30.70 -6.34
C PHE A 586 0.04 31.51 -6.53
N SER A 587 0.94 31.49 -5.51
CA SER A 587 2.11 32.38 -5.45
C SER A 587 3.43 31.71 -5.77
N HIS A 588 3.42 30.45 -6.20
CA HIS A 588 4.63 29.66 -6.46
C HIS A 588 5.61 29.67 -5.26
N PRO A 589 5.26 29.09 -4.09
CA PRO A 589 6.19 28.97 -2.99
C PRO A 589 7.51 28.34 -3.41
N PHE A 590 8.64 29.02 -3.14
CA PHE A 590 9.99 28.48 -3.34
C PHE A 590 10.44 27.65 -2.15
N LEU A 591 9.84 27.92 -0.97
CA LEU A 591 10.11 27.23 0.29
C LEU A 591 8.78 26.97 1.02
N TRP A 592 8.42 25.69 1.16
CA TRP A 592 7.15 25.28 1.80
C TRP A 592 7.24 25.20 3.32
N ASP A 593 8.42 24.96 3.85
CA ASP A 593 8.67 24.89 5.29
C ASP A 593 9.78 25.87 5.69
N SER A 594 9.39 27.05 6.17
CA SER A 594 10.34 28.09 6.59
C SER A 594 11.18 27.73 7.83
N SER A 595 10.82 26.64 8.54
CA SER A 595 11.60 26.11 9.66
C SER A 595 12.81 25.30 9.19
N VAL A 596 12.81 24.82 7.95
CA VAL A 596 13.85 23.98 7.36
C VAL A 596 14.75 24.84 6.45
N LYS A 597 16.01 24.96 6.82
CA LYS A 597 17.01 25.71 6.02
C LYS A 597 17.91 24.73 5.27
N HIS A 598 17.86 24.76 3.95
CA HIS A 598 18.71 23.94 3.09
C HIS A 598 19.03 24.65 1.76
N GLY A 599 20.11 24.25 1.09
CA GLY A 599 20.52 24.81 -0.18
C GLY A 599 20.70 26.33 -0.13
N LEU A 600 20.21 27.05 -1.13
CA LEU A 600 20.29 28.51 -1.21
C LEU A 600 19.61 29.24 -0.03
N PHE A 601 18.64 28.63 0.61
CA PHE A 601 17.92 29.19 1.76
C PHE A 601 18.68 29.00 3.09
N ALA A 602 19.67 28.08 3.14
CA ALA A 602 20.51 27.90 4.31
C ALA A 602 21.49 29.10 4.49
N GLU A 603 21.94 29.64 3.38
CA GLU A 603 22.95 30.71 3.33
C GLU A 603 22.34 32.13 3.32
N ASN A 604 21.12 32.29 2.83
CA ASN A 604 20.43 33.56 2.69
C ASN A 604 19.12 33.63 3.46
N SER A 605 19.14 34.17 4.68
CA SER A 605 17.94 34.32 5.54
C SER A 605 16.92 35.36 4.99
N GLN A 606 17.26 36.11 3.95
CA GLN A 606 16.36 37.04 3.25
C GLN A 606 15.90 36.50 1.88
N ALA A 607 16.16 35.23 1.55
CA ALA A 607 15.66 34.64 0.32
C ALA A 607 14.13 34.71 0.28
N GLN A 608 13.62 35.14 -0.85
CA GLN A 608 12.18 35.26 -1.09
C GLN A 608 11.50 33.87 -1.00
N GLN A 609 10.41 33.76 -0.22
CA GLN A 609 9.73 32.48 -0.01
C GLN A 609 8.74 32.11 -1.12
N TYR A 610 8.24 33.12 -1.86
CA TYR A 610 7.27 32.97 -2.97
C TYR A 610 7.36 34.20 -3.89
N LEU A 611 6.68 34.19 -5.03
CA LEU A 611 6.63 35.33 -5.95
C LEU A 611 6.13 36.58 -5.22
N ASP A 612 6.74 37.72 -5.51
CA ASP A 612 6.42 39.01 -4.85
C ASP A 612 5.06 39.53 -5.36
N ILE A 613 4.02 39.18 -4.62
CA ILE A 613 2.63 39.58 -4.92
C ILE A 613 2.22 40.65 -3.91
N PRO A 614 1.88 41.89 -4.36
CA PRO A 614 1.55 42.97 -3.45
C PRO A 614 0.44 42.62 -2.46
N GLY A 615 0.74 42.78 -1.15
CA GLY A 615 -0.20 42.56 -0.07
C GLY A 615 -0.52 41.09 0.24
N TYR A 616 0.07 40.12 -0.45
CA TYR A 616 -0.10 38.71 -0.16
C TYR A 616 0.81 38.22 0.98
N LYS A 617 0.26 37.33 1.80
CA LYS A 617 1.00 36.54 2.78
C LYS A 617 0.64 35.09 2.55
N MET A 618 1.62 34.19 2.57
CA MET A 618 1.44 32.76 2.31
C MET A 618 0.33 32.14 3.17
N ASP A 619 -0.62 31.50 2.53
CA ASP A 619 -1.76 30.81 3.12
C ASP A 619 -1.96 29.49 2.37
N PHE A 620 -1.81 28.35 3.06
CA PHE A 620 -1.85 27.03 2.42
C PHE A 620 -3.20 26.72 1.75
N LYS A 621 -4.32 27.22 2.28
CA LYS A 621 -5.63 27.04 1.66
C LYS A 621 -5.75 27.87 0.38
N ARG A 622 -5.17 29.08 0.39
CA ARG A 622 -5.11 29.92 -0.83
C ARG A 622 -4.22 29.31 -1.90
N GLU A 623 -3.07 28.75 -1.51
CA GLU A 623 -2.15 28.07 -2.43
C GLU A 623 -2.79 26.82 -3.05
N THR A 624 -3.60 26.08 -2.30
CA THR A 624 -4.20 24.80 -2.73
C THR A 624 -5.61 25.00 -3.30
N ALA A 625 -6.64 25.01 -2.47
CA ALA A 625 -8.04 25.11 -2.88
C ALA A 625 -8.32 26.38 -3.70
N GLY A 626 -7.76 27.55 -3.29
CA GLY A 626 -7.98 28.81 -3.96
C GLY A 626 -7.47 28.84 -5.39
N SER A 627 -6.26 28.36 -5.64
CA SER A 627 -5.68 28.28 -6.99
C SER A 627 -6.44 27.29 -7.89
N VAL A 628 -6.88 26.17 -7.34
CA VAL A 628 -7.71 25.20 -8.07
C VAL A 628 -9.06 25.80 -8.44
N ASP A 629 -9.67 26.59 -7.55
CA ASP A 629 -10.95 27.24 -7.83
C ASP A 629 -10.85 28.27 -8.96
N TYR A 630 -9.76 29.03 -9.03
CA TYR A 630 -9.49 29.92 -10.17
C TYR A 630 -9.43 29.13 -11.49
N ILE A 631 -8.64 28.05 -11.54
CA ILE A 631 -8.49 27.23 -12.74
C ILE A 631 -9.84 26.62 -13.15
N ARG A 632 -10.58 26.08 -12.17
CA ARG A 632 -11.91 25.48 -12.38
C ARG A 632 -12.93 26.47 -12.94
N GLN A 633 -12.94 27.72 -12.44
CA GLN A 633 -13.92 28.74 -12.83
C GLN A 633 -13.56 29.47 -14.12
N LYS A 634 -12.26 29.64 -14.42
CA LYS A 634 -11.79 30.53 -15.49
C LYS A 634 -11.18 29.84 -16.69
N LEU A 635 -10.53 28.68 -16.50
CA LEU A 635 -9.63 28.14 -17.50
C LEU A 635 -10.12 26.81 -18.13
N VAL A 636 -10.86 25.98 -17.39
CA VAL A 636 -11.27 24.68 -17.90
C VAL A 636 -12.71 24.68 -18.41
N PRO A 637 -13.04 23.81 -19.40
CA PRO A 637 -14.43 23.59 -19.80
C PRO A 637 -15.29 23.07 -18.63
N ALA A 638 -16.59 23.41 -18.62
CA ALA A 638 -17.52 22.91 -17.63
C ALA A 638 -17.48 21.37 -17.52
N GLY A 639 -17.39 20.87 -16.31
CA GLY A 639 -17.31 19.42 -16.01
C GLY A 639 -15.93 18.78 -16.16
N LYS A 640 -14.90 19.50 -16.62
CA LYS A 640 -13.53 18.99 -16.61
C LYS A 640 -12.95 19.04 -15.18
N PRO A 641 -12.50 17.92 -14.62
CA PRO A 641 -11.96 17.91 -13.26
C PRO A 641 -10.61 18.66 -13.19
N VAL A 642 -10.37 19.31 -12.04
CA VAL A 642 -9.07 19.87 -11.62
C VAL A 642 -8.78 19.28 -10.24
N GLU A 643 -7.99 18.22 -10.21
CA GLU A 643 -7.76 17.42 -8.99
C GLU A 643 -6.29 17.18 -8.70
N VAL A 644 -5.38 17.54 -9.63
CA VAL A 644 -3.93 17.37 -9.48
C VAL A 644 -3.32 18.66 -8.96
N PHE A 645 -2.47 18.54 -7.96
CA PHE A 645 -1.68 19.61 -7.37
C PHE A 645 -0.19 19.27 -7.50
N GLN A 646 0.57 20.12 -8.16
CA GLN A 646 2.01 19.99 -8.38
C GLN A 646 2.76 20.93 -7.43
N TRP A 647 3.54 20.38 -6.49
CA TRP A 647 4.31 21.18 -5.54
C TRP A 647 5.39 21.99 -6.27
N SER A 648 5.50 23.27 -5.92
CA SER A 648 6.47 24.22 -6.50
C SER A 648 7.77 24.31 -5.70
N GLY A 649 8.77 24.98 -6.22
CA GLY A 649 10.01 25.34 -5.55
C GLY A 649 10.81 24.16 -5.01
N ASP A 650 11.06 24.13 -3.70
CA ASP A 650 11.78 23.05 -3.02
C ASP A 650 11.02 21.72 -2.99
N THR A 651 9.75 21.72 -3.38
CA THR A 651 8.85 20.55 -3.39
C THR A 651 8.84 19.77 -2.07
N ALA A 652 9.07 20.45 -0.95
CA ALA A 652 9.19 19.84 0.37
C ALA A 652 8.09 20.33 1.36
N PRO A 653 6.78 20.16 1.04
CA PRO A 653 5.70 20.64 1.88
C PRO A 653 5.79 20.06 3.29
N ASN A 654 5.45 20.86 4.30
CA ASN A 654 5.26 20.36 5.65
C ASN A 654 3.89 19.66 5.79
N GLU A 655 3.62 19.06 6.97
CA GLU A 655 2.37 18.36 7.22
C GLU A 655 1.13 19.27 7.04
N ALA A 656 1.20 20.54 7.41
CA ALA A 656 0.08 21.46 7.30
C ALA A 656 -0.26 21.79 5.83
N ALA A 657 0.73 21.96 4.97
CA ALA A 657 0.54 22.16 3.54
C ALA A 657 -0.06 20.91 2.87
N LEU A 658 0.47 19.72 3.21
CA LEU A 658 -0.10 18.46 2.74
C LEU A 658 -1.56 18.30 3.19
N LYS A 659 -1.86 18.57 4.46
CA LYS A 659 -3.22 18.54 5.00
C LYS A 659 -4.17 19.43 4.18
N ALA A 660 -3.76 20.66 3.87
CA ALA A 660 -4.57 21.60 3.07
C ALA A 660 -4.89 21.03 1.68
N SER A 661 -3.94 20.35 1.02
CA SER A 661 -4.18 19.70 -0.27
C SER A 661 -5.19 18.55 -0.17
N TYR A 662 -5.10 17.72 0.88
CA TYR A 662 -6.05 16.62 1.13
C TYR A 662 -7.45 17.12 1.49
N GLU A 663 -7.55 18.16 2.31
CA GLU A 663 -8.85 18.80 2.66
C GLU A 663 -9.54 19.43 1.44
N ALA A 664 -8.76 19.87 0.45
CA ALA A 664 -9.25 20.34 -0.84
C ALA A 664 -9.63 19.19 -1.81
N GLY A 665 -9.48 17.92 -1.41
CA GLY A 665 -9.77 16.75 -2.23
C GLY A 665 -8.77 16.53 -3.38
N LEU A 666 -7.54 17.05 -3.27
CA LEU A 666 -6.52 17.01 -4.31
C LEU A 666 -5.61 15.80 -4.15
N VAL A 667 -5.15 15.28 -5.28
CA VAL A 667 -4.00 14.39 -5.35
C VAL A 667 -2.75 15.19 -5.69
N ASN A 668 -1.60 14.87 -5.09
CA ASN A 668 -0.41 15.71 -5.18
C ASN A 668 0.81 14.96 -5.74
N ILE A 669 1.70 15.70 -6.41
CA ILE A 669 2.94 15.20 -6.99
C ILE A 669 4.04 16.27 -6.94
N ASN A 670 5.26 15.87 -7.23
CA ASN A 670 6.56 16.54 -7.25
C ASN A 670 7.38 16.26 -5.99
N GLY A 671 8.68 16.46 -6.12
CA GLY A 671 9.71 16.00 -5.21
C GLY A 671 10.28 14.65 -5.65
N GLY A 672 11.31 14.22 -4.92
CA GLY A 672 12.03 12.98 -5.19
C GLY A 672 13.01 13.08 -6.37
N ASP A 673 14.30 12.86 -6.10
CA ASP A 673 15.37 13.16 -7.05
C ASP A 673 15.82 11.90 -7.81
N THR A 674 15.05 11.47 -8.82
CA THR A 674 15.46 10.36 -9.70
C THR A 674 16.15 10.91 -10.95
N SER A 675 17.47 10.80 -11.01
CA SER A 675 18.31 11.39 -12.06
C SER A 675 19.48 10.48 -12.50
N ILE A 676 19.41 9.18 -12.22
CA ILE A 676 20.43 8.20 -12.64
C ILE A 676 20.77 8.35 -14.12
N SER A 677 22.06 8.43 -14.45
CA SER A 677 22.53 8.64 -15.82
C SER A 677 23.89 7.96 -16.02
N LYS A 678 24.39 7.90 -17.24
CA LYS A 678 25.74 7.39 -17.52
C LYS A 678 26.84 8.16 -16.81
N ALA A 679 26.61 9.45 -16.51
CA ALA A 679 27.52 10.28 -15.72
C ALA A 679 27.43 9.99 -14.21
N GLN A 680 26.28 9.50 -13.74
CA GLN A 680 26.03 9.13 -12.36
C GLN A 680 25.29 7.78 -12.31
N PRO A 681 25.98 6.66 -12.62
CA PRO A 681 25.37 5.35 -12.76
C PRO A 681 25.24 4.66 -11.39
N THR A 682 24.38 5.20 -10.52
CA THR A 682 24.18 4.67 -9.16
C THR A 682 22.72 4.68 -8.74
N LEU A 683 22.32 3.66 -7.99
CA LEU A 683 20.99 3.58 -7.39
C LEU A 683 20.75 4.64 -6.30
N THR A 684 21.81 5.29 -5.79
CA THR A 684 21.67 6.43 -4.88
C THR A 684 21.03 7.65 -5.55
N ALA A 685 21.02 7.69 -6.89
CA ALA A 685 20.33 8.70 -7.69
C ALA A 685 18.89 8.30 -8.10
N ILE A 686 18.30 7.36 -7.39
CA ILE A 686 16.89 6.93 -7.60
C ILE A 686 16.11 7.14 -6.30
N GLY A 687 15.18 8.08 -6.30
CA GLY A 687 14.32 8.41 -5.16
C GLY A 687 13.25 7.35 -4.85
N ALA A 688 12.62 7.46 -3.68
CA ALA A 688 11.49 6.64 -3.25
C ALA A 688 10.20 6.93 -4.06
N LEU A 689 9.08 6.28 -3.68
CA LEU A 689 7.74 6.55 -4.27
C LEU A 689 7.11 7.84 -3.72
N GLY A 690 7.50 8.24 -2.53
CA GLY A 690 6.94 9.38 -1.83
C GLY A 690 7.37 9.38 -0.37
N ILE A 691 6.85 10.32 0.41
CA ILE A 691 7.11 10.45 1.85
C ILE A 691 5.81 10.71 2.61
N THR A 692 5.64 10.05 3.75
CA THR A 692 4.51 10.31 4.65
C THR A 692 4.94 11.29 5.74
N LYS A 693 4.18 12.38 5.90
CA LYS A 693 4.34 13.37 6.97
C LYS A 693 3.03 13.45 7.76
N GLY A 694 3.06 13.05 9.01
CA GLY A 694 1.82 12.80 9.78
C GLY A 694 0.96 11.73 9.11
N ASN A 695 -0.27 12.08 8.79
CA ASN A 695 -1.22 11.16 8.12
C ASN A 695 -1.29 11.35 6.59
N TYR A 696 -0.43 12.17 6.00
CA TYR A 696 -0.54 12.61 4.61
C TYR A 696 0.67 12.16 3.79
N LEU A 697 0.40 11.60 2.60
CA LEU A 697 1.41 11.14 1.66
C LEU A 697 1.69 12.24 0.62
N GLN A 698 2.93 12.65 0.52
CA GLN A 698 3.45 13.33 -0.66
C GLN A 698 3.91 12.29 -1.66
N VAL A 699 3.34 12.28 -2.86
CA VAL A 699 3.79 11.41 -3.96
C VAL A 699 4.89 12.11 -4.74
N TYR A 700 5.96 11.38 -5.02
CA TYR A 700 7.08 11.93 -5.78
C TYR A 700 6.90 11.75 -7.30
N ALA A 701 7.43 12.72 -8.06
CA ALA A 701 7.62 12.55 -9.48
C ALA A 701 8.53 11.33 -9.73
N PRO A 702 8.18 10.43 -10.67
CA PRO A 702 9.00 9.23 -10.88
C PRO A 702 10.39 9.55 -11.39
N ILE A 703 10.54 10.60 -12.18
CA ILE A 703 11.79 11.10 -12.78
C ILE A 703 11.85 12.60 -12.54
N THR A 704 13.05 13.15 -12.33
CA THR A 704 13.26 14.58 -12.15
C THR A 704 13.10 15.35 -13.45
N ASN A 705 12.91 16.68 -13.35
CA ASN A 705 12.70 17.56 -14.51
C ASN A 705 14.02 17.91 -15.22
N GLU A 706 13.93 18.77 -16.25
CA GLU A 706 15.05 19.17 -17.09
C GLU A 706 16.15 19.95 -16.36
N ASN A 707 15.86 20.54 -15.20
CA ASN A 707 16.82 21.37 -14.47
C ASN A 707 18.11 20.65 -14.13
N ILE A 708 18.00 19.37 -13.73
CA ILE A 708 19.20 18.56 -13.41
C ILE A 708 20.09 18.31 -14.64
N TYR A 709 19.51 18.32 -15.84
CA TYR A 709 20.23 18.06 -17.09
C TYR A 709 20.70 19.34 -17.80
N THR A 710 20.19 20.50 -17.38
CA THR A 710 20.42 21.81 -17.99
C THR A 710 21.12 22.81 -17.05
N ASN A 711 21.69 22.31 -15.96
CA ASN A 711 22.34 23.15 -14.95
C ASN A 711 21.41 24.29 -14.49
N LEU A 712 20.23 23.94 -13.95
CA LEU A 712 19.19 24.88 -13.51
C LEU A 712 18.79 25.88 -14.62
N TRP A 713 18.58 25.40 -15.84
CA TRP A 713 18.21 26.17 -17.03
C TRP A 713 19.27 27.23 -17.44
N GLN A 714 20.53 27.02 -17.07
CA GLN A 714 21.65 27.88 -17.54
C GLN A 714 22.31 27.35 -18.82
N GLY A 715 22.11 26.07 -19.15
CA GLY A 715 22.63 25.40 -20.36
C GLY A 715 23.43 24.14 -20.03
N PRO A 716 23.60 23.25 -21.00
CA PRO A 716 23.07 23.34 -22.35
C PRO A 716 21.56 23.09 -22.43
N TYR A 717 20.78 23.92 -23.09
CA TYR A 717 19.32 23.81 -23.16
C TYR A 717 18.80 22.53 -23.83
N TYR A 718 19.63 21.82 -24.63
CA TYR A 718 19.33 20.49 -25.16
C TYR A 718 19.56 19.37 -24.14
N GLY A 719 20.08 19.69 -22.97
CA GLY A 719 20.52 18.71 -21.95
C GLY A 719 19.42 17.73 -21.52
N PHE A 720 18.14 18.10 -21.61
CA PHE A 720 17.01 17.21 -21.29
C PHE A 720 16.98 15.92 -22.13
N GLU A 721 17.63 15.86 -23.28
CA GLU A 721 17.79 14.60 -24.03
C GLU A 721 18.43 13.47 -23.20
N ARG A 722 19.21 13.81 -22.16
CA ARG A 722 19.86 12.85 -21.28
C ARG A 722 18.88 12.11 -20.36
N VAL A 723 17.64 12.58 -20.21
CA VAL A 723 16.59 11.85 -19.47
C VAL A 723 16.34 10.46 -20.07
N LEU A 724 16.65 10.26 -21.36
CA LEU A 724 16.57 8.96 -22.02
C LEU A 724 17.50 7.93 -21.35
N GLU A 725 18.67 8.34 -20.88
CA GLU A 725 19.58 7.48 -20.08
C GLU A 725 18.90 7.05 -18.78
N THR A 726 18.22 7.99 -18.10
CA THR A 726 17.47 7.72 -16.86
C THR A 726 16.32 6.74 -17.12
N PHE A 727 15.60 6.89 -18.23
CA PHE A 727 14.55 5.95 -18.61
C PHE A 727 15.11 4.53 -18.83
N GLU A 728 16.23 4.39 -19.52
CA GLU A 728 16.86 3.09 -19.77
C GLU A 728 17.39 2.46 -18.48
N MET A 729 18.10 3.22 -17.65
CA MET A 729 18.73 2.74 -16.42
C MET A 729 17.73 2.45 -15.29
N THR A 730 16.52 3.00 -15.35
CA THR A 730 15.42 2.68 -14.41
C THR A 730 14.49 1.55 -14.90
N ASP A 731 14.76 0.98 -16.09
CA ASP A 731 14.08 -0.23 -16.61
C ASP A 731 14.95 -1.49 -16.50
N LYS A 732 16.27 -1.35 -16.66
CA LYS A 732 17.21 -2.48 -16.67
C LYS A 732 18.39 -2.23 -15.75
N PRO A 733 18.87 -3.26 -15.01
CA PRO A 733 18.36 -4.64 -14.97
C PRO A 733 17.05 -4.83 -14.20
N ARG A 734 16.56 -3.78 -13.52
CA ARG A 734 15.32 -3.75 -12.74
C ARG A 734 14.42 -2.63 -13.21
N ARG A 735 13.11 -2.91 -13.35
CA ARG A 735 12.12 -1.86 -13.60
C ARG A 735 11.74 -1.20 -12.27
N ILE A 736 12.38 -0.06 -11.96
CA ILE A 736 12.21 0.65 -10.67
C ILE A 736 11.25 1.85 -10.82
N LYS A 737 11.22 2.49 -12.00
CA LYS A 737 10.39 3.67 -12.27
C LYS A 737 9.62 3.54 -13.58
N PRO A 738 8.42 4.16 -13.71
CA PRO A 738 7.78 4.37 -15.00
C PRO A 738 8.58 5.36 -15.86
N VAL A 739 8.19 5.56 -17.12
CA VAL A 739 8.65 6.68 -17.94
C VAL A 739 7.88 7.91 -17.51
N GLY A 740 8.56 8.92 -16.96
CA GLY A 740 8.00 10.20 -16.54
C GLY A 740 8.62 11.36 -17.31
N ILE A 741 7.87 11.96 -18.23
CA ILE A 741 8.30 13.16 -18.94
C ILE A 741 7.89 14.36 -18.09
N TYR A 742 8.85 14.96 -17.37
CA TYR A 742 8.60 16.06 -16.45
C TYR A 742 9.50 17.26 -16.81
N TYR A 743 8.87 18.42 -17.03
CA TYR A 743 9.57 19.65 -17.40
C TYR A 743 8.68 20.89 -17.13
N HIS A 744 9.30 22.08 -17.24
CA HIS A 744 8.62 23.37 -17.07
C HIS A 744 8.25 23.99 -18.42
N THR A 745 7.25 24.87 -18.45
CA THR A 745 6.77 25.55 -19.65
C THR A 745 7.89 26.34 -20.36
N TYR A 746 8.83 26.94 -19.60
CA TYR A 746 9.95 27.67 -20.20
C TYR A 746 10.87 26.79 -21.06
N SER A 747 10.82 25.46 -20.97
CA SER A 747 11.60 24.58 -21.88
C SER A 747 11.25 24.82 -23.36
N ALA A 748 10.04 25.28 -23.64
CA ALA A 748 9.60 25.67 -24.97
C ALA A 748 10.09 27.08 -25.38
N SER A 749 10.76 27.85 -24.51
CA SER A 749 11.26 29.19 -24.81
C SER A 749 12.54 29.20 -25.66
N LYS A 750 13.30 28.10 -25.69
CA LYS A 750 14.53 27.95 -26.46
C LYS A 750 14.36 26.90 -27.55
N ALA A 751 14.82 27.19 -28.78
CA ALA A 751 14.73 26.22 -29.87
C ALA A 751 15.43 24.88 -29.58
N ALA A 752 16.58 24.93 -28.85
CA ALA A 752 17.30 23.73 -28.43
C ALA A 752 16.53 22.91 -27.39
N GLY A 753 15.86 23.56 -26.43
CA GLY A 753 14.98 22.91 -25.45
C GLY A 753 13.78 22.26 -26.09
N LEU A 754 13.07 22.97 -26.99
CA LEU A 754 11.96 22.44 -27.74
C LEU A 754 12.35 21.22 -28.60
N LYS A 755 13.54 21.24 -29.23
CA LYS A 755 14.06 20.10 -29.99
C LYS A 755 14.32 18.89 -29.08
N ALA A 756 14.87 19.12 -27.89
CA ALA A 756 15.09 18.07 -26.90
C ALA A 756 13.76 17.46 -26.42
N LEU A 757 12.75 18.30 -26.12
CA LEU A 757 11.41 17.80 -25.78
C LEU A 757 10.84 16.89 -26.86
N LYS A 758 10.84 17.32 -28.12
CA LYS A 758 10.36 16.52 -29.23
C LYS A 758 11.07 15.17 -29.34
N LYS A 759 12.39 15.15 -29.20
CA LYS A 759 13.19 13.91 -29.20
C LYS A 759 12.78 12.96 -28.06
N VAL A 760 12.51 13.48 -26.86
CA VAL A 760 12.04 12.68 -25.72
C VAL A 760 10.65 12.10 -25.98
N TYR A 761 9.71 12.88 -26.50
CA TYR A 761 8.37 12.40 -26.86
C TYR A 761 8.43 11.37 -28.00
N ASP A 762 9.21 11.62 -29.06
CA ASP A 762 9.39 10.69 -30.19
C ASP A 762 9.96 9.35 -29.72
N TRP A 763 10.96 9.38 -28.83
CA TRP A 763 11.50 8.17 -28.22
C TRP A 763 10.42 7.43 -27.43
N ALA A 764 9.67 8.12 -26.56
CA ALA A 764 8.63 7.51 -25.74
C ALA A 764 7.54 6.84 -26.61
N LEU A 765 7.11 7.50 -27.70
CA LEU A 765 6.13 6.95 -28.61
C LEU A 765 6.66 5.78 -29.45
N SER A 766 7.96 5.62 -29.57
CA SER A 766 8.59 4.47 -30.25
C SER A 766 8.64 3.22 -29.34
N GLN A 767 8.43 3.36 -28.03
CA GLN A 767 8.49 2.27 -27.07
C GLN A 767 7.11 1.65 -26.81
N PRO A 768 7.06 0.35 -26.42
CA PRO A 768 5.82 -0.31 -26.04
C PRO A 768 5.44 0.12 -24.61
N LEU A 769 4.78 1.28 -24.47
CA LEU A 769 4.39 1.87 -23.18
C LEU A 769 2.88 1.88 -22.98
N HIS A 770 2.45 2.02 -21.73
CA HIS A 770 1.07 2.21 -21.32
C HIS A 770 0.87 3.66 -20.83
N PRO A 771 0.33 4.55 -21.69
CA PRO A 771 0.09 5.94 -21.31
C PRO A 771 -1.02 6.07 -20.27
N VAL A 772 -0.74 6.82 -19.19
CA VAL A 772 -1.68 7.11 -18.10
C VAL A 772 -1.68 8.60 -17.78
N ARG A 773 -2.74 9.09 -17.15
CA ARG A 773 -2.76 10.43 -16.57
C ARG A 773 -1.90 10.48 -15.32
N THR A 774 -1.40 11.66 -14.96
CA THR A 774 -0.64 11.86 -13.71
C THR A 774 -1.51 11.53 -12.49
N SER A 775 -2.78 11.92 -12.49
CA SER A 775 -3.72 11.54 -11.42
C SER A 775 -3.86 10.02 -11.25
N GLU A 776 -3.85 9.24 -12.33
CA GLU A 776 -3.90 7.77 -12.26
C GLU A 776 -2.62 7.19 -11.66
N PHE A 777 -1.45 7.73 -12.03
CA PHE A 777 -0.17 7.32 -11.42
C PHE A 777 -0.13 7.64 -9.92
N ILE A 778 -0.52 8.86 -9.53
CA ILE A 778 -0.57 9.27 -8.12
C ILE A 778 -1.43 8.28 -7.31
N ARG A 779 -2.64 7.96 -7.83
CA ARG A 779 -3.54 7.01 -7.16
C ARG A 779 -2.99 5.59 -7.11
N LYS A 780 -2.16 5.16 -8.09
CA LYS A 780 -1.46 3.87 -8.00
C LYS A 780 -0.44 3.86 -6.85
N VAL A 781 0.29 4.97 -6.65
CA VAL A 781 1.22 5.10 -5.52
C VAL A 781 0.47 5.14 -4.19
N GLN A 782 -0.66 5.86 -4.11
CA GLN A 782 -1.52 5.84 -2.93
C GLN A 782 -2.06 4.43 -2.64
N ASP A 783 -2.52 3.70 -3.68
CA ASP A 783 -3.00 2.32 -3.56
C ASP A 783 -1.89 1.38 -3.10
N PHE A 784 -0.64 1.56 -3.56
CA PHE A 784 0.52 0.79 -3.06
C PHE A 784 0.67 0.89 -1.54
N HIS A 785 0.45 2.07 -0.95
CA HIS A 785 0.57 2.29 0.50
C HIS A 785 -0.55 1.61 1.31
N THR A 786 -1.71 1.44 0.71
CA THR A 786 -2.89 0.85 1.35
C THR A 786 -3.19 -0.58 0.89
N TYR A 787 -2.42 -1.15 -0.03
CA TYR A 787 -2.65 -2.47 -0.60
C TYR A 787 -2.51 -3.57 0.47
N ALA A 788 -3.53 -4.43 0.60
CA ALA A 788 -3.53 -5.54 1.57
C ALA A 788 -3.32 -6.89 0.87
N ILE A 789 -2.47 -7.72 1.45
CA ILE A 789 -2.15 -9.08 0.99
C ILE A 789 -2.30 -10.02 2.17
N ALA A 790 -3.00 -11.14 1.98
CA ALA A 790 -3.09 -12.21 2.97
C ALA A 790 -2.78 -13.55 2.34
N ARG A 791 -2.22 -14.46 3.12
CA ARG A 791 -2.15 -15.89 2.78
C ARG A 791 -3.53 -16.50 2.95
N GLU A 792 -3.98 -17.27 1.98
CA GLU A 792 -5.26 -17.97 1.99
C GLU A 792 -5.10 -19.36 1.35
N GLY A 793 -5.11 -20.41 2.16
CA GLY A 793 -4.81 -21.76 1.69
C GLY A 793 -3.47 -21.82 0.96
N ASP A 794 -3.48 -22.36 -0.27
CA ASP A 794 -2.29 -22.47 -1.12
C ASP A 794 -2.07 -21.24 -2.01
N GLY A 795 -2.61 -20.06 -1.63
CA GLY A 795 -2.51 -18.86 -2.45
C GLY A 795 -2.42 -17.57 -1.64
N TRP A 796 -2.72 -16.51 -2.33
CA TRP A 796 -2.81 -15.16 -1.76
C TRP A 796 -4.15 -14.50 -2.11
N ARG A 797 -4.78 -13.91 -1.12
CA ARG A 797 -5.88 -12.96 -1.31
C ARG A 797 -5.28 -11.55 -1.32
N VAL A 798 -5.67 -10.74 -2.30
CA VAL A 798 -5.24 -9.35 -2.39
C VAL A 798 -6.43 -8.40 -2.47
N ARG A 799 -6.30 -7.23 -1.86
CA ARG A 799 -7.27 -6.13 -1.97
C ARG A 799 -6.55 -4.78 -2.02
N GLY A 800 -6.81 -4.02 -3.09
CA GLY A 800 -6.36 -2.64 -3.30
C GLY A 800 -7.51 -1.63 -3.17
N ALA A 801 -7.25 -0.40 -3.63
CA ALA A 801 -8.26 0.65 -3.81
C ALA A 801 -8.73 0.78 -5.27
N GLY A 802 -8.28 -0.09 -6.16
CA GLY A 802 -8.75 -0.21 -7.54
C GLY A 802 -7.91 0.49 -8.60
N GLN A 803 -6.85 1.17 -8.23
CA GLN A 803 -5.98 1.87 -9.18
C GLN A 803 -4.75 1.03 -9.58
N LEU A 804 -4.14 0.32 -8.62
CA LEU A 804 -3.02 -0.56 -8.87
C LEU A 804 -3.53 -1.96 -9.22
N ARG A 805 -3.25 -2.43 -10.45
CA ARG A 805 -3.77 -3.69 -11.00
C ARG A 805 -2.69 -4.60 -11.55
N THR A 806 -1.46 -4.41 -11.12
CA THR A 806 -0.34 -5.27 -11.47
C THR A 806 0.37 -5.75 -10.22
N LEU A 807 0.64 -7.04 -10.18
CA LEU A 807 1.51 -7.64 -9.17
C LEU A 807 2.75 -8.19 -9.86
N ARG A 808 3.93 -7.80 -9.38
CA ARG A 808 5.18 -8.44 -9.75
C ARG A 808 5.36 -9.71 -8.92
N MET A 809 5.46 -10.84 -9.62
CA MET A 809 5.53 -12.16 -9.01
C MET A 809 6.97 -12.68 -9.04
N PRO A 810 7.46 -13.28 -7.95
CA PRO A 810 8.81 -13.85 -7.90
C PRO A 810 8.90 -15.22 -8.62
N TYR A 811 8.08 -15.45 -9.63
CA TYR A 811 7.96 -16.69 -10.40
C TYR A 811 8.00 -16.39 -11.89
N SER A 812 8.50 -17.34 -12.68
CA SER A 812 8.48 -17.20 -14.14
C SER A 812 7.05 -17.28 -14.70
N VAL A 813 6.85 -16.80 -15.94
CA VAL A 813 5.57 -16.95 -16.64
C VAL A 813 5.16 -18.41 -16.75
N ASN A 814 6.11 -19.32 -16.98
CA ASN A 814 5.82 -20.76 -17.09
C ASN A 814 5.31 -21.36 -15.78
N ASP A 815 5.82 -20.89 -14.63
CA ASP A 815 5.35 -21.34 -13.31
C ASP A 815 3.95 -20.83 -12.98
N ILE A 816 3.62 -19.57 -13.39
CA ILE A 816 2.35 -18.92 -13.08
C ILE A 816 1.23 -19.33 -14.05
N THR A 817 1.53 -19.56 -15.33
CA THR A 817 0.49 -19.86 -16.34
C THR A 817 -0.46 -20.99 -15.94
N PRO A 818 0.00 -22.11 -15.38
CA PRO A 818 -0.90 -23.20 -14.94
C PRO A 818 -1.89 -22.77 -13.83
N THR A 819 -1.54 -21.73 -13.04
CA THR A 819 -2.36 -21.25 -11.92
C THR A 819 -3.45 -20.25 -12.34
N LEU A 820 -3.38 -19.70 -13.56
CA LEU A 820 -4.31 -18.66 -14.04
C LEU A 820 -5.77 -19.14 -14.12
N ALA A 821 -5.99 -20.43 -14.36
CA ALA A 821 -7.35 -20.99 -14.43
C ALA A 821 -8.09 -20.95 -13.10
N GLN A 822 -7.34 -21.08 -12.00
CA GLN A 822 -7.86 -21.12 -10.64
C GLN A 822 -7.94 -19.73 -10.02
N GLY A 823 -7.16 -18.78 -10.55
CA GLY A 823 -7.12 -17.39 -10.08
C GLY A 823 -8.46 -16.69 -10.29
N VAL A 824 -8.92 -15.98 -9.27
CA VAL A 824 -10.09 -15.11 -9.32
C VAL A 824 -9.61 -13.68 -9.47
N GLY A 825 -10.19 -12.95 -10.42
CA GLY A 825 -9.78 -11.56 -10.66
C GLY A 825 -8.45 -11.39 -11.41
N VAL A 826 -8.01 -12.41 -12.16
CA VAL A 826 -6.77 -12.43 -12.94
C VAL A 826 -7.07 -12.52 -14.44
N ALA A 827 -6.54 -11.57 -15.23
CA ALA A 827 -6.67 -11.54 -16.69
C ALA A 827 -5.54 -12.27 -17.41
N GLY A 828 -4.32 -12.24 -16.87
CA GLY A 828 -3.18 -12.83 -17.55
C GLY A 828 -1.84 -12.55 -16.88
N VAL A 829 -0.78 -12.82 -17.62
CA VAL A 829 0.60 -12.70 -17.15
C VAL A 829 1.54 -12.37 -18.32
N SER A 830 2.59 -11.61 -18.05
CA SER A 830 3.69 -11.31 -18.96
C SER A 830 5.05 -11.46 -18.28
N GLU A 831 6.10 -11.54 -19.11
CA GLU A 831 7.48 -11.61 -18.65
C GLU A 831 7.90 -10.32 -17.93
N GLY A 832 8.70 -10.45 -16.86
CA GLY A 832 9.36 -9.38 -16.14
C GLY A 832 10.84 -9.67 -15.92
N ALA A 833 11.64 -8.64 -15.68
CA ALA A 833 13.08 -8.80 -15.44
C ALA A 833 13.41 -9.63 -14.19
N GLU A 834 12.52 -9.61 -13.20
CA GLU A 834 12.68 -10.30 -11.90
C GLU A 834 11.52 -11.28 -11.63
N GLY A 835 11.06 -12.01 -12.65
CA GLY A 835 9.93 -12.93 -12.57
C GLY A 835 8.86 -12.61 -13.59
N SER A 836 7.62 -12.35 -13.16
CA SER A 836 6.51 -12.04 -14.07
C SER A 836 5.62 -10.91 -13.54
N TYR A 837 4.85 -10.29 -14.45
CA TYR A 837 3.80 -9.33 -14.12
C TYR A 837 2.43 -9.99 -14.27
N LEU A 838 1.69 -10.11 -13.17
CA LEU A 838 0.34 -10.64 -13.14
C LEU A 838 -0.67 -9.50 -13.31
N HIS A 839 -1.62 -9.65 -14.23
CA HIS A 839 -2.62 -8.63 -14.58
C HIS A 839 -3.92 -8.89 -13.85
N LEU A 840 -4.41 -7.90 -13.06
CA LEU A 840 -5.64 -8.00 -12.30
C LEU A 840 -6.80 -7.31 -13.02
N THR A 841 -8.00 -7.89 -12.90
CA THR A 841 -9.23 -7.36 -13.49
C THR A 841 -9.94 -6.35 -12.58
N SER A 842 -9.65 -6.38 -11.28
CA SER A 842 -10.28 -5.53 -10.26
C SER A 842 -9.34 -5.25 -9.09
N ASP A 843 -9.84 -4.57 -8.06
CA ASP A 843 -9.19 -4.33 -6.78
C ASP A 843 -9.08 -5.57 -5.89
N ARG A 844 -9.64 -6.70 -6.32
CA ARG A 844 -9.73 -7.96 -5.57
C ARG A 844 -9.29 -9.11 -6.42
N ALA A 845 -8.40 -9.94 -5.88
CA ALA A 845 -8.02 -11.18 -6.52
C ALA A 845 -7.68 -12.25 -5.51
N TRP A 846 -7.85 -13.50 -5.95
CA TRP A 846 -7.22 -14.66 -5.33
C TRP A 846 -6.25 -15.26 -6.34
N ILE A 847 -5.02 -15.54 -5.89
CA ILE A 847 -3.90 -15.96 -6.75
C ILE A 847 -3.39 -17.30 -6.21
N ALA A 848 -3.48 -18.36 -7.00
CA ALA A 848 -2.93 -19.65 -6.62
C ALA A 848 -1.39 -19.60 -6.62
N ARG A 849 -0.79 -20.27 -5.64
CA ARG A 849 0.67 -20.40 -5.53
C ARG A 849 1.20 -21.45 -6.50
N PRO A 850 2.24 -21.19 -7.29
CA PRO A 850 2.91 -22.20 -8.07
C PRO A 850 3.42 -23.37 -7.20
N GLY A 851 3.18 -24.62 -7.66
CA GLY A 851 3.57 -25.83 -6.90
C GLY A 851 2.67 -26.19 -5.72
N GLY A 852 1.57 -25.47 -5.48
CA GLY A 852 0.55 -25.86 -4.50
C GLY A 852 -0.33 -27.01 -4.98
N SER A 853 -1.13 -27.61 -4.07
CA SER A 853 -2.05 -28.70 -4.38
C SER A 853 -3.07 -28.34 -5.47
N ALA A 854 -3.46 -27.06 -5.53
CA ALA A 854 -4.30 -26.52 -6.55
C ALA A 854 -3.67 -26.47 -7.96
N ALA A 855 -2.32 -26.45 -8.05
CA ALA A 855 -1.61 -26.40 -9.33
C ALA A 855 -1.59 -27.74 -10.10
N ALA A 856 -2.05 -28.84 -9.49
CA ALA A 856 -1.96 -30.18 -10.06
C ALA A 856 -2.97 -30.47 -11.19
N ASP A 857 -4.02 -29.65 -11.34
CA ASP A 857 -5.06 -29.85 -12.37
C ASP A 857 -4.74 -29.09 -13.67
N THR A 858 -3.68 -29.52 -14.36
CA THR A 858 -3.25 -28.96 -15.65
C THR A 858 -4.28 -29.19 -16.78
N ALA A 859 -5.27 -30.09 -16.61
CA ALA A 859 -6.31 -30.32 -17.60
C ALA A 859 -7.23 -29.10 -17.82
N ASN A 860 -7.27 -28.17 -16.84
CA ASN A 860 -8.06 -26.94 -16.88
C ASN A 860 -7.23 -25.67 -17.08
N ALA A 861 -5.96 -25.76 -17.51
CA ALA A 861 -5.14 -24.59 -17.81
C ALA A 861 -5.86 -23.62 -18.79
N PRO A 862 -5.81 -22.30 -18.58
CA PRO A 862 -6.52 -21.37 -19.44
C PRO A 862 -5.99 -21.47 -20.86
N THR A 863 -6.91 -21.62 -21.81
CA THR A 863 -6.56 -21.62 -23.24
C THR A 863 -6.11 -20.25 -23.71
N VAL A 864 -6.63 -19.17 -23.12
CA VAL A 864 -6.36 -17.79 -23.53
C VAL A 864 -6.17 -16.88 -22.32
N TRP A 865 -5.17 -16.00 -22.36
CA TRP A 865 -4.96 -14.95 -21.34
C TRP A 865 -4.37 -13.68 -21.98
N LEU A 866 -4.56 -12.54 -21.31
CA LEU A 866 -3.96 -11.28 -21.73
C LEU A 866 -2.46 -11.32 -21.47
N HIS A 867 -1.66 -11.10 -22.52
CA HIS A 867 -0.20 -11.04 -22.39
C HIS A 867 0.26 -9.61 -22.15
N THR A 868 -0.13 -8.64 -23.02
CA THR A 868 0.15 -7.23 -22.81
C THR A 868 -0.99 -6.36 -23.34
N ALA A 869 -1.16 -5.13 -22.78
CA ALA A 869 -2.04 -4.11 -23.33
C ALA A 869 -1.61 -2.70 -22.91
N ASN A 870 -1.74 -1.73 -23.83
CA ASN A 870 -1.59 -0.30 -23.53
C ASN A 870 -2.89 0.34 -23.01
N ALA A 871 -3.73 -0.46 -22.39
CA ALA A 871 -5.04 -0.10 -21.85
C ALA A 871 -5.37 -0.93 -20.62
N ARG A 872 -6.25 -0.41 -19.78
CA ARG A 872 -6.77 -1.08 -18.58
C ARG A 872 -7.82 -2.13 -18.96
N VAL A 873 -7.80 -3.28 -18.29
CA VAL A 873 -8.89 -4.27 -18.30
C VAL A 873 -9.99 -3.81 -17.35
N THR A 874 -11.21 -3.59 -17.86
CA THR A 874 -12.35 -3.16 -17.04
C THR A 874 -13.37 -4.26 -16.79
N GLN A 875 -13.41 -5.27 -17.67
CA GLN A 875 -14.25 -6.46 -17.53
C GLN A 875 -13.45 -7.68 -18.01
N TRP A 876 -13.68 -8.83 -17.39
CA TRP A 876 -13.06 -10.08 -17.78
C TRP A 876 -13.96 -11.25 -17.41
N GLN A 877 -14.36 -12.05 -18.40
CA GLN A 877 -15.20 -13.23 -18.20
C GLN A 877 -14.67 -14.38 -19.05
N ARG A 878 -14.64 -15.59 -18.47
CA ARG A 878 -14.37 -16.85 -19.17
C ARG A 878 -15.56 -17.78 -19.02
N THR A 879 -15.94 -18.52 -20.06
CA THR A 879 -16.88 -19.62 -19.93
C THR A 879 -16.23 -20.78 -19.16
N GLN A 880 -17.04 -21.62 -18.47
CA GLN A 880 -16.55 -22.74 -17.67
C GLN A 880 -15.72 -23.75 -18.46
N GLN A 881 -15.89 -23.84 -19.78
CA GLN A 881 -15.12 -24.72 -20.66
C GLN A 881 -13.91 -24.01 -21.33
N GLY A 882 -13.63 -22.77 -21.01
CA GLY A 882 -12.49 -22.01 -21.56
C GLY A 882 -12.56 -21.71 -23.07
N GLN A 883 -13.68 -22.06 -23.73
CA GLN A 883 -13.84 -21.88 -25.17
C GLN A 883 -14.08 -20.44 -25.60
N ARG A 884 -14.57 -19.61 -24.67
CA ARG A 884 -14.84 -18.18 -24.92
C ARG A 884 -14.29 -17.33 -23.79
N THR A 885 -13.61 -16.26 -24.16
CA THR A 885 -13.12 -15.22 -23.24
C THR A 885 -13.59 -13.86 -23.75
N ASP A 886 -14.35 -13.13 -22.92
CA ASP A 886 -14.81 -11.78 -23.20
C ASP A 886 -14.13 -10.81 -22.25
N PHE A 887 -13.62 -9.69 -22.76
CA PHE A 887 -13.02 -8.64 -21.93
C PHE A 887 -13.13 -7.27 -22.58
N THR A 888 -13.08 -6.22 -21.77
CA THR A 888 -13.09 -4.83 -22.22
C THR A 888 -11.76 -4.18 -21.90
N LEU A 889 -11.16 -3.54 -22.92
CA LEU A 889 -9.98 -2.69 -22.80
C LEU A 889 -10.40 -1.21 -22.87
N GLN A 890 -9.87 -0.40 -21.98
CA GLN A 890 -10.09 1.04 -21.94
C GLN A 890 -8.77 1.77 -21.73
N GLY A 891 -8.32 2.53 -22.72
CA GLY A 891 -7.05 3.26 -22.73
C GLY A 891 -7.24 4.72 -23.10
N HIS A 892 -6.13 5.42 -23.31
CA HIS A 892 -6.08 6.84 -23.67
C HIS A 892 -5.61 7.07 -25.13
N VAL A 893 -5.08 6.05 -25.75
CA VAL A 893 -4.52 6.07 -27.11
C VAL A 893 -5.06 4.88 -27.91
N PRO A 894 -4.90 4.82 -29.24
CA PRO A 894 -5.25 3.65 -30.04
C PRO A 894 -4.73 2.34 -29.41
N LEU A 895 -5.60 1.33 -29.34
CA LEU A 895 -5.30 0.09 -28.63
C LEU A 895 -4.22 -0.73 -29.34
N GLN A 896 -3.24 -1.17 -28.56
CA GLN A 896 -2.30 -2.22 -28.94
C GLN A 896 -2.25 -3.24 -27.81
N PHE A 897 -2.59 -4.50 -28.10
CA PHE A 897 -2.61 -5.56 -27.08
C PHE A 897 -2.20 -6.90 -27.67
N SER A 898 -1.76 -7.79 -26.80
CA SER A 898 -1.36 -9.14 -27.18
C SER A 898 -2.09 -10.17 -26.30
N VAL A 899 -2.52 -11.25 -26.94
CA VAL A 899 -3.22 -12.37 -26.29
C VAL A 899 -2.38 -13.62 -26.49
N ALA A 900 -2.14 -14.36 -25.42
CA ALA A 900 -1.40 -15.63 -25.42
C ALA A 900 -2.36 -16.84 -25.36
N GLY A 901 -1.85 -18.03 -25.65
CA GLY A 901 -2.63 -19.27 -25.72
C GLY A 901 -3.52 -19.36 -26.95
N MET A 902 -3.26 -18.56 -27.98
CA MET A 902 -4.04 -18.49 -29.23
C MET A 902 -3.72 -19.66 -30.16
N ALA A 903 -4.48 -20.76 -30.05
CA ALA A 903 -4.44 -21.85 -31.04
C ALA A 903 -4.84 -21.36 -32.43
N PRO A 904 -4.43 -22.05 -33.54
CA PRO A 904 -4.78 -21.66 -34.90
C PRO A 904 -6.29 -21.47 -35.14
N ALA A 905 -7.13 -22.27 -34.47
CA ALA A 905 -8.58 -22.21 -34.59
C ALA A 905 -9.23 -21.06 -33.81
N CYS A 906 -8.49 -20.35 -32.92
CA CYS A 906 -9.02 -19.21 -32.18
C CYS A 906 -9.26 -18.00 -33.05
N LYS A 907 -10.42 -17.38 -32.91
CA LYS A 907 -10.82 -16.14 -33.61
C LYS A 907 -11.00 -15.03 -32.58
N LEU A 908 -10.58 -13.81 -32.96
CA LEU A 908 -10.78 -12.63 -32.13
C LEU A 908 -11.66 -11.63 -32.87
N SER A 909 -12.63 -11.07 -32.14
CA SER A 909 -13.42 -9.91 -32.61
C SER A 909 -13.33 -8.77 -31.60
N ALA A 910 -13.41 -7.54 -32.09
CA ALA A 910 -13.51 -6.30 -31.33
C ALA A 910 -14.80 -5.57 -31.73
N ASN A 911 -15.61 -5.18 -30.75
CA ASN A 911 -16.91 -4.54 -30.97
C ASN A 911 -17.80 -5.32 -31.96
N GLY A 912 -17.74 -6.68 -31.91
CA GLY A 912 -18.46 -7.57 -32.79
C GLY A 912 -17.86 -7.77 -34.20
N GLN A 913 -16.77 -7.07 -34.53
CA GLN A 913 -16.11 -7.20 -35.85
C GLN A 913 -14.83 -8.04 -35.75
N PRO A 914 -14.61 -8.99 -36.67
CA PRO A 914 -13.37 -9.77 -36.74
C PRO A 914 -12.14 -8.89 -36.87
N VAL A 915 -11.07 -9.18 -36.11
CA VAL A 915 -9.79 -8.47 -36.16
C VAL A 915 -8.68 -9.44 -36.53
N VAL A 916 -7.85 -9.01 -37.50
CA VAL A 916 -6.69 -9.77 -37.95
C VAL A 916 -5.47 -9.43 -37.08
N ALA A 917 -4.73 -10.45 -36.66
CA ALA A 917 -3.49 -10.24 -35.91
C ALA A 917 -2.44 -9.52 -36.78
N ALA A 918 -1.67 -8.65 -36.17
CA ALA A 918 -0.48 -8.06 -36.76
C ALA A 918 0.56 -9.16 -37.10
N LYS A 919 1.44 -8.90 -38.07
CA LYS A 919 2.53 -9.83 -38.37
C LYS A 919 3.33 -10.14 -37.10
N PRO A 920 3.67 -11.42 -36.81
CA PRO A 920 4.42 -11.78 -35.64
C PRO A 920 5.76 -11.03 -35.57
N SER A 921 6.12 -10.52 -34.40
CA SER A 921 7.49 -10.11 -34.12
C SER A 921 8.34 -11.36 -33.90
N SER A 922 9.55 -11.39 -34.44
CA SER A 922 10.49 -12.53 -34.30
C SER A 922 10.84 -12.92 -32.87
N ASN A 923 10.51 -12.07 -31.90
CA ASN A 923 10.89 -12.24 -30.49
C ASN A 923 9.72 -12.68 -29.58
N LEU A 924 8.51 -12.91 -30.12
CA LEU A 924 7.37 -13.35 -29.33
C LEU A 924 7.23 -14.89 -29.34
N ARG A 925 6.66 -15.43 -28.24
CA ARG A 925 6.22 -16.84 -28.18
C ARG A 925 5.28 -17.13 -29.37
N THR A 926 5.35 -18.34 -29.90
CA THR A 926 4.55 -18.76 -31.07
C THR A 926 3.03 -18.76 -30.85
N ASP A 927 2.61 -18.81 -29.57
CA ASP A 927 1.21 -18.79 -29.14
C ASP A 927 0.68 -17.37 -28.78
N VAL A 928 1.50 -16.32 -28.95
CA VAL A 928 1.12 -14.92 -28.69
C VAL A 928 0.75 -14.23 -30.01
N ARG A 929 -0.42 -13.59 -30.03
CA ARG A 929 -0.87 -12.77 -31.18
C ARG A 929 -1.11 -11.33 -30.75
N THR A 930 -0.59 -10.38 -31.53
CA THR A 930 -0.74 -8.94 -31.29
C THR A 930 -1.81 -8.34 -32.19
N TYR A 931 -2.59 -7.43 -31.65
CA TYR A 931 -3.68 -6.74 -32.33
C TYR A 931 -3.55 -5.23 -32.18
N LYS A 932 -3.99 -4.47 -33.16
CA LYS A 932 -4.03 -3.01 -33.16
C LYS A 932 -5.42 -2.56 -33.58
N LEU A 933 -5.99 -1.60 -32.84
CA LEU A 933 -7.27 -0.97 -33.13
C LEU A 933 -7.09 0.55 -33.19
N ALA A 934 -7.88 1.23 -33.98
CA ALA A 934 -7.86 2.69 -34.08
C ALA A 934 -8.49 3.36 -32.84
N ASP A 935 -9.44 2.67 -32.20
CA ASP A 935 -10.13 3.16 -31.01
C ASP A 935 -9.28 2.97 -29.76
N ALA A 936 -9.46 3.85 -28.77
CA ALA A 936 -8.84 3.76 -27.44
C ALA A 936 -9.60 2.82 -26.48
N SER A 937 -10.76 2.30 -26.86
CA SER A 937 -11.57 1.38 -26.06
C SER A 937 -12.28 0.37 -26.97
N ALA A 938 -12.35 -0.88 -26.53
CA ALA A 938 -13.07 -1.93 -27.25
C ALA A 938 -13.51 -3.08 -26.35
N GLN A 939 -14.64 -3.70 -26.72
CA GLN A 939 -15.06 -4.99 -26.19
C GLN A 939 -14.42 -6.09 -27.05
N ILE A 940 -13.65 -6.95 -26.42
CA ILE A 940 -12.89 -8.01 -27.09
C ILE A 940 -13.54 -9.35 -26.76
N GLN A 941 -13.72 -10.17 -27.77
CA GLN A 941 -14.16 -11.55 -27.64
C GLN A 941 -13.16 -12.48 -28.34
N VAL A 942 -12.75 -13.51 -27.64
CA VAL A 942 -11.94 -14.61 -28.21
C VAL A 942 -12.75 -15.90 -28.12
N ILE A 943 -12.91 -16.57 -29.25
CA ILE A 943 -13.58 -17.86 -29.37
C ILE A 943 -12.59 -18.88 -29.94
N CYS A 944 -12.39 -19.98 -29.24
CA CYS A 944 -11.54 -21.10 -29.63
C CYS A 944 -12.43 -22.34 -29.87
N ALA A 945 -12.67 -22.70 -31.13
CA ALA A 945 -13.46 -23.91 -31.49
C ALA A 945 -12.61 -25.17 -31.35
N GLY A 946 -13.11 -26.19 -30.63
CA GLY A 946 -12.61 -27.56 -30.62
C GLY A 946 -11.38 -27.83 -29.76
N ARG A 947 -11.58 -28.15 -28.50
CA ARG A 947 -10.84 -29.12 -27.70
C ARG A 947 -11.78 -30.23 -27.23
#